data_1bd19df21e08dfb23df53e9672b08de1
#
_entry.id   1bd19df21e08dfb23df53e9672b08de1
#
_cell.length_a   1.000
_cell.length_b   1.000
_cell.length_c   1.000
_cell.angle_alpha   90.00
_cell.angle_beta   90.00
_cell.angle_gamma   90.00
#
_symmetry.space_group_name_H-M   'P 1'
#
loop_
_entity.id
_entity.type
_entity.pdbx_description
1 polymer ?
#
loop_
_entity_poly.entity_id
_entity_poly.type
_entity_poly.pdbx_seq_one_letter_code
_entity_poly.pdbx_strand_id
1 'polypeptide(L)'
;MIASVQPEAIESFAARVRSVTHVFRKTVALDDVTLDFPAGRIVGLIGPDGVGKSTLLSLIAGARRIQKGEIEALGADMRSARQRSRVGPRIAYMPQGLGKNLYPTLSVFENVDFFGRLFGHARAERERRIHELLKATGLDPFLNRPAGKLSGGMKQKLGLCCALIHDPDLLILDEPTTGVDPLSRQQFWELIDGIRQDRPEMGVIVATAYMDEAAGFDHLVAMYGGRVLATGTPAELQERTGTNTLDDAFIELLPEEKRKLHRKVAIPPRPEDGSGTPAIEADGLTMRFGNFTAVDNVSFSIARGEIFGFLGSNGCGKTTTMKMLTGLLPASEGTAKLFGQEVDPRDLETRRRVGYMTQSFSLYTELTVRQNLELHARLFQIPEEEIPARVEEMARRFELVDIMDRLPDALPLGVTQRLSLAVAMIHKPEILILDEPTSGVDPIARDALWQSFVDLSRNDGVTIFISTHFMNEAERCDRISLMHAGKVLVSDTPANIVRQRGAANLQEAFVSCLKEAIANEAGSGAVSVADELEALHAVARHHEQPKPRRFLDLRRLGSYALRESLELWRDPIRASFAFVGSLILLFVLGYGISMDVEDLPFAVLDRDQTTISRDYTLEISGSRYFTEEPPIRDPTDLDKRMSEGELSLALEIPPGFARDLAAGRSVEIAAWLDGAMPMRVKTAQGYVQGLHAHWLTQKARELYGDRALASAFELETRFRYNPNLQSIVAIVPAVIGVILLFIPTMLATLAVVREKEMGSIVNLYVTPVSRLEFLLGKQIPYVAMAMLNFVTLLVFAVVVQGVPFTGSLAAYMLGGFLYAIAATGLGLFISSFMNSQIAAIFLTTIASMLLAVSYSGLIDPVAAMEGIGAAIGHVNPATHFITISRGVFAKALGLRDLVWSFLPLAAAGPVLLMLSVMFLRKQAK
;
A
#
# COMPACT_ATOMS: atom_id res chain seq x y z
N MET A 1 28.33 -4.54 -68.09
CA MET A 1 27.15 -4.79 -67.31
C MET A 1 27.60 -5.18 -65.90
N ILE A 2 27.67 -4.24 -65.02
CA ILE A 2 27.93 -4.50 -63.59
C ILE A 2 26.56 -4.45 -62.90
N ALA A 3 26.06 -5.60 -62.46
CA ALA A 3 24.84 -5.66 -61.72
C ALA A 3 25.04 -4.98 -60.36
N SER A 4 24.30 -3.92 -60.13
CA SER A 4 24.19 -3.28 -58.83
C SER A 4 23.46 -4.23 -57.87
N VAL A 5 24.22 -4.85 -56.97
CA VAL A 5 23.68 -5.51 -55.81
C VAL A 5 23.09 -4.41 -54.91
N GLN A 6 21.78 -4.35 -54.81
CA GLN A 6 21.13 -3.54 -53.80
C GLN A 6 21.58 -4.08 -52.44
N PRO A 7 22.01 -3.26 -51.48
CA PRO A 7 22.26 -3.73 -50.13
C PRO A 7 20.90 -4.19 -49.52
N GLU A 8 20.83 -5.48 -49.15
CA GLU A 8 19.77 -5.98 -48.29
C GLU A 8 19.61 -5.01 -47.11
N ALA A 9 18.42 -4.45 -46.96
CA ALA A 9 18.08 -3.60 -45.82
C ALA A 9 18.32 -4.44 -44.57
N ILE A 10 19.34 -4.08 -43.79
CA ILE A 10 19.58 -4.68 -42.47
C ILE A 10 18.33 -4.36 -41.66
N GLU A 11 17.43 -5.32 -41.49
CA GLU A 11 16.26 -5.17 -40.63
C GLU A 11 16.74 -4.78 -39.22
N SER A 12 16.48 -3.54 -38.85
CA SER A 12 16.80 -3.07 -37.51
C SER A 12 15.74 -3.62 -36.54
N PHE A 13 16.19 -4.27 -35.48
CA PHE A 13 15.27 -4.83 -34.48
C PHE A 13 15.18 -3.96 -33.23
N ALA A 14 13.98 -3.71 -32.76
CA ALA A 14 13.72 -3.03 -31.46
C ALA A 14 14.11 -3.92 -30.27
N ALA A 15 13.83 -5.24 -30.38
CA ALA A 15 14.25 -6.22 -29.40
C ALA A 15 14.43 -7.60 -30.04
N ARG A 16 15.31 -8.43 -29.46
CA ARG A 16 15.54 -9.84 -29.82
C ARG A 16 15.52 -10.70 -28.58
N VAL A 17 14.85 -11.82 -28.63
CA VAL A 17 14.70 -12.79 -27.54
C VAL A 17 15.18 -14.16 -28.06
N ARG A 18 16.09 -14.81 -27.34
CA ARG A 18 16.67 -16.10 -27.72
C ARG A 18 16.61 -17.09 -26.58
N SER A 19 15.86 -18.17 -26.77
CA SER A 19 15.72 -19.31 -25.85
C SER A 19 15.46 -18.90 -24.41
N VAL A 20 14.53 -17.98 -24.20
CA VAL A 20 14.24 -17.42 -22.88
C VAL A 20 13.26 -18.32 -22.11
N THR A 21 13.73 -18.76 -20.94
CA THR A 21 12.91 -19.51 -19.99
C THR A 21 12.85 -18.76 -18.66
N HIS A 22 11.65 -18.64 -18.09
CA HIS A 22 11.42 -18.01 -16.82
C HIS A 22 10.41 -18.77 -15.96
N VAL A 23 10.79 -19.03 -14.69
CA VAL A 23 9.99 -19.86 -13.77
C VAL A 23 9.70 -19.07 -12.49
N PHE A 24 8.44 -19.07 -12.04
CA PHE A 24 8.01 -18.55 -10.74
C PHE A 24 7.70 -19.73 -9.82
N ARG A 25 8.58 -19.96 -8.84
CA ARG A 25 8.47 -21.12 -7.92
C ARG A 25 8.35 -22.44 -8.69
N LYS A 26 7.12 -22.93 -8.91
CA LYS A 26 6.83 -24.16 -9.66
C LYS A 26 6.15 -23.93 -11.03
N THR A 27 5.76 -22.69 -11.33
CA THR A 27 5.03 -22.34 -12.56
C THR A 27 6.00 -21.83 -13.61
N VAL A 28 6.04 -22.47 -14.76
CA VAL A 28 6.81 -22.02 -15.94
C VAL A 28 5.99 -20.93 -16.62
N ALA A 29 6.50 -19.70 -16.60
CA ALA A 29 5.85 -18.56 -17.23
C ALA A 29 6.28 -18.35 -18.68
N LEU A 30 7.55 -18.65 -18.99
CA LEU A 30 8.10 -18.67 -20.36
C LEU A 30 8.94 -19.93 -20.52
N ASP A 31 8.74 -20.64 -21.64
CA ASP A 31 9.39 -21.90 -21.95
C ASP A 31 10.02 -21.83 -23.35
N ASP A 32 11.33 -21.64 -23.39
CA ASP A 32 12.17 -21.59 -24.60
C ASP A 32 11.67 -20.61 -25.68
N VAL A 33 11.34 -19.38 -25.28
CA VAL A 33 10.79 -18.37 -26.16
C VAL A 33 11.91 -17.75 -27.02
N THR A 34 11.72 -17.77 -28.34
CA THR A 34 12.57 -17.12 -29.33
C THR A 34 11.74 -16.25 -30.26
N LEU A 35 12.02 -14.93 -30.28
CA LEU A 35 11.25 -13.92 -31.00
C LEU A 35 12.14 -12.74 -31.46
N ASP A 36 11.81 -12.17 -32.60
CA ASP A 36 12.35 -10.92 -33.11
C ASP A 36 11.26 -9.86 -33.19
N PHE A 37 11.53 -8.67 -32.66
CA PHE A 37 10.65 -7.52 -32.68
C PHE A 37 11.23 -6.47 -33.64
N PRO A 38 10.63 -6.25 -34.81
CA PRO A 38 11.13 -5.27 -35.77
C PRO A 38 11.00 -3.83 -35.23
N ALA A 39 11.94 -2.97 -35.59
CA ALA A 39 11.88 -1.54 -35.28
C ALA A 39 10.79 -0.85 -36.12
N GLY A 40 10.25 0.27 -35.61
CA GLY A 40 9.28 1.08 -36.34
C GLY A 40 7.88 0.44 -36.52
N ARG A 41 7.61 -0.68 -35.89
CA ARG A 41 6.31 -1.39 -35.99
C ARG A 41 5.62 -1.51 -34.65
N ILE A 42 4.27 -1.66 -34.67
CA ILE A 42 3.49 -2.07 -33.51
C ILE A 42 3.42 -3.62 -33.52
N VAL A 43 4.05 -4.24 -32.52
CA VAL A 43 4.01 -5.69 -32.36
C VAL A 43 3.12 -6.03 -31.17
N GLY A 44 2.00 -6.76 -31.42
CA GLY A 44 1.05 -7.20 -30.42
C GLY A 44 1.37 -8.59 -29.89
N LEU A 45 1.46 -8.75 -28.57
CA LEU A 45 1.47 -10.04 -27.89
C LEU A 45 0.02 -10.39 -27.49
N ILE A 46 -0.55 -11.41 -28.10
CA ILE A 46 -1.92 -11.85 -27.85
C ILE A 46 -1.94 -13.22 -27.15
N GLY A 47 -2.93 -13.46 -26.34
CA GLY A 47 -3.11 -14.73 -25.61
C GLY A 47 -3.79 -14.57 -24.26
N PRO A 48 -4.16 -15.67 -23.60
CA PRO A 48 -4.82 -15.68 -22.31
C PRO A 48 -4.02 -15.01 -21.21
N ASP A 49 -4.67 -14.70 -20.09
CA ASP A 49 -3.98 -14.24 -18.89
C ASP A 49 -3.11 -15.36 -18.31
N GLY A 50 -1.94 -14.93 -17.77
CA GLY A 50 -0.99 -15.87 -17.17
C GLY A 50 -0.09 -16.63 -18.15
N VAL A 51 -0.19 -16.41 -19.46
CA VAL A 51 0.67 -17.10 -20.47
C VAL A 51 2.07 -16.52 -20.61
N GLY A 52 2.42 -15.52 -19.81
CA GLY A 52 3.79 -14.98 -19.80
C GLY A 52 3.98 -13.67 -20.56
N LYS A 53 2.94 -13.03 -21.17
CA LYS A 53 3.04 -11.74 -21.89
C LYS A 53 3.74 -10.66 -21.06
N SER A 54 3.18 -10.34 -19.89
CA SER A 54 3.74 -9.33 -18.97
C SER A 54 5.14 -9.68 -18.46
N THR A 55 5.42 -11.00 -18.31
CA THR A 55 6.75 -11.46 -17.94
C THR A 55 7.75 -11.15 -19.05
N LEU A 56 7.43 -11.46 -20.30
CA LEU A 56 8.27 -11.16 -21.46
C LEU A 56 8.52 -9.66 -21.61
N LEU A 57 7.45 -8.83 -21.52
CA LEU A 57 7.56 -7.37 -21.59
C LEU A 57 8.47 -6.81 -20.50
N SER A 58 8.30 -7.28 -19.25
CA SER A 58 9.13 -6.83 -18.13
C SER A 58 10.61 -7.24 -18.25
N LEU A 59 10.90 -8.37 -18.91
CA LEU A 59 12.26 -8.81 -19.23
C LEU A 59 12.88 -7.93 -20.31
N ILE A 60 12.14 -7.62 -21.39
CA ILE A 60 12.60 -6.71 -22.47
C ILE A 60 12.84 -5.31 -21.94
N ALA A 61 11.95 -4.79 -21.09
CA ALA A 61 12.11 -3.50 -20.41
C ALA A 61 13.27 -3.46 -19.41
N GLY A 62 13.89 -4.62 -19.08
CA GLY A 62 14.94 -4.73 -18.08
C GLY A 62 14.45 -4.56 -16.63
N ALA A 63 13.13 -4.50 -16.40
CA ALA A 63 12.52 -4.42 -15.09
C ALA A 63 12.64 -5.74 -14.29
N ARG A 64 12.78 -6.87 -14.99
CA ARG A 64 12.92 -8.22 -14.43
C ARG A 64 14.26 -8.86 -14.81
N ARG A 65 14.76 -9.72 -13.93
CA ARG A 65 16.03 -10.44 -14.16
C ARG A 65 15.81 -11.65 -15.07
N ILE A 66 16.64 -11.78 -16.12
CA ILE A 66 16.67 -12.94 -17.00
C ILE A 66 17.23 -14.14 -16.24
N GLN A 67 16.51 -15.25 -16.20
CA GLN A 67 16.94 -16.50 -15.56
C GLN A 67 17.74 -17.37 -16.53
N LYS A 68 17.21 -17.61 -17.73
CA LYS A 68 17.83 -18.40 -18.79
C LYS A 68 17.51 -17.76 -20.15
N GLY A 69 18.39 -17.93 -21.15
CA GLY A 69 18.24 -17.34 -22.47
C GLY A 69 18.88 -15.95 -22.57
N GLU A 70 18.72 -15.25 -23.68
CA GLU A 70 19.32 -13.93 -23.99
C GLU A 70 18.25 -12.97 -24.49
N ILE A 71 18.35 -11.72 -24.06
CA ILE A 71 17.48 -10.64 -24.53
C ILE A 71 18.35 -9.42 -24.87
N GLU A 72 18.18 -8.97 -26.09
CA GLU A 72 18.77 -7.73 -26.59
C GLU A 72 17.64 -6.72 -26.83
N ALA A 73 17.80 -5.48 -26.34
CA ALA A 73 16.88 -4.39 -26.62
C ALA A 73 17.68 -3.16 -27.06
N LEU A 74 17.30 -2.54 -28.19
CA LEU A 74 18.00 -1.42 -28.81
C LEU A 74 19.52 -1.67 -28.98
N GLY A 75 19.92 -2.90 -29.34
CA GLY A 75 21.30 -3.31 -29.52
C GLY A 75 22.09 -3.53 -28.22
N ALA A 76 21.42 -3.66 -27.07
CA ALA A 76 22.06 -3.85 -25.76
C ALA A 76 21.63 -5.15 -25.11
N ASP A 77 22.60 -5.93 -24.59
CA ASP A 77 22.32 -7.10 -23.77
C ASP A 77 21.70 -6.70 -22.42
N MET A 78 20.47 -7.15 -22.19
CA MET A 78 19.69 -6.83 -21.00
C MET A 78 20.14 -7.57 -19.73
N ARG A 79 21.05 -8.54 -19.81
CA ARG A 79 21.73 -9.13 -18.65
C ARG A 79 22.77 -8.18 -18.06
N SER A 80 23.48 -7.44 -18.94
CA SER A 80 24.53 -6.53 -18.54
C SER A 80 23.96 -5.27 -17.89
N ALA A 81 24.23 -5.07 -16.58
CA ALA A 81 23.78 -3.88 -15.86
C ALA A 81 24.29 -2.56 -16.50
N ARG A 82 25.49 -2.58 -17.09
CA ARG A 82 26.09 -1.42 -17.76
C ARG A 82 25.35 -1.10 -19.07
N GLN A 83 25.10 -2.10 -19.91
CA GLN A 83 24.39 -1.93 -21.18
C GLN A 83 22.93 -1.55 -20.94
N ARG A 84 22.23 -2.27 -20.07
CA ARG A 84 20.86 -1.94 -19.65
C ARG A 84 20.73 -0.51 -19.13
N SER A 85 21.71 -0.06 -18.35
CA SER A 85 21.75 1.33 -17.89
C SER A 85 21.89 2.35 -19.01
N ARG A 86 22.55 2.00 -20.12
CA ARG A 86 22.73 2.89 -21.26
C ARG A 86 21.44 3.03 -22.07
N VAL A 87 20.71 1.95 -22.29
CA VAL A 87 19.50 1.96 -23.13
C VAL A 87 18.22 2.24 -22.33
N GLY A 88 18.20 2.02 -21.03
CA GLY A 88 17.02 2.26 -20.19
C GLY A 88 16.35 3.64 -20.37
N PRO A 89 17.09 4.75 -20.50
CA PRO A 89 16.50 6.06 -20.81
C PRO A 89 15.81 6.17 -22.18
N ARG A 90 16.03 5.22 -23.08
CA ARG A 90 15.44 5.14 -24.42
C ARG A 90 14.25 4.18 -24.47
N ILE A 91 13.94 3.52 -23.37
CA ILE A 91 12.83 2.56 -23.24
C ILE A 91 11.79 3.13 -22.29
N ALA A 92 10.54 3.22 -22.74
CA ALA A 92 9.39 3.48 -21.87
C ALA A 92 8.66 2.17 -21.57
N TYR A 93 8.27 1.97 -20.34
CA TYR A 93 7.47 0.81 -19.93
C TYR A 93 6.26 1.23 -19.10
N MET A 94 5.09 0.87 -19.60
CA MET A 94 3.83 1.05 -18.92
C MET A 94 3.34 -0.32 -18.44
N PRO A 95 3.40 -0.62 -17.12
CA PRO A 95 3.03 -1.91 -16.58
C PRO A 95 1.51 -2.09 -16.53
N GLN A 96 1.06 -3.33 -16.53
CA GLN A 96 -0.35 -3.72 -16.39
C GLN A 96 -0.99 -3.13 -15.12
N GLY A 97 -2.21 -2.61 -15.26
CA GLY A 97 -3.07 -2.09 -14.20
C GLY A 97 -3.19 -0.57 -14.18
N LEU A 98 -4.41 -0.10 -13.93
CA LEU A 98 -4.80 1.32 -14.00
C LEU A 98 -3.97 2.21 -13.07
N GLY A 99 -3.05 2.98 -13.65
CA GLY A 99 -2.28 3.99 -12.92
C GLY A 99 -1.22 3.44 -11.96
N LYS A 100 -0.74 2.21 -12.13
CA LYS A 100 0.34 1.63 -11.28
C LYS A 100 1.65 2.41 -11.36
N ASN A 101 1.94 3.06 -12.47
CA ASN A 101 3.09 3.94 -12.63
C ASN A 101 2.86 5.36 -12.12
N LEU A 102 1.63 5.70 -11.71
CA LEU A 102 1.26 7.03 -11.23
C LEU A 102 1.32 7.16 -9.72
N TYR A 103 1.45 8.39 -9.25
CA TYR A 103 1.34 8.75 -7.85
C TYR A 103 -0.04 9.41 -7.59
N PRO A 104 -0.96 8.71 -6.89
CA PRO A 104 -2.37 9.14 -6.78
C PRO A 104 -2.57 10.49 -6.07
N THR A 105 -1.67 10.86 -5.17
CA THR A 105 -1.70 12.10 -4.41
C THR A 105 -1.17 13.31 -5.18
N LEU A 106 -0.37 13.07 -6.23
CA LEU A 106 0.14 14.12 -7.10
C LEU A 106 -0.91 14.50 -8.14
N SER A 107 -0.90 15.78 -8.54
CA SER A 107 -1.75 16.26 -9.64
C SER A 107 -1.32 15.68 -10.99
N VAL A 108 -2.15 15.89 -12.02
CA VAL A 108 -1.83 15.51 -13.40
C VAL A 108 -0.49 16.13 -13.84
N PHE A 109 -0.33 17.44 -13.65
CA PHE A 109 0.91 18.14 -13.97
C PHE A 109 2.10 17.59 -13.19
N GLU A 110 1.97 17.43 -11.86
CA GLU A 110 3.06 16.98 -10.98
C GLU A 110 3.54 15.55 -11.32
N ASN A 111 2.64 14.65 -11.75
CA ASN A 111 3.04 13.32 -12.19
C ASN A 111 3.96 13.40 -13.41
N VAL A 112 3.58 14.13 -14.46
CA VAL A 112 4.40 14.24 -15.68
C VAL A 112 5.70 15.03 -15.42
N ASP A 113 5.63 16.11 -14.61
CA ASP A 113 6.80 16.91 -14.19
C ASP A 113 7.83 16.07 -13.44
N PHE A 114 7.38 15.17 -12.55
CA PHE A 114 8.24 14.24 -11.82
C PHE A 114 9.06 13.38 -12.80
N PHE A 115 8.43 12.73 -13.77
CA PHE A 115 9.14 11.92 -14.76
C PHE A 115 10.07 12.78 -15.64
N GLY A 116 9.62 13.93 -16.10
CA GLY A 116 10.45 14.85 -16.87
C GLY A 116 11.74 15.27 -16.13
N ARG A 117 11.65 15.48 -14.81
CA ARG A 117 12.84 15.74 -13.97
C ARG A 117 13.75 14.53 -13.86
N LEU A 118 13.21 13.31 -13.73
CA LEU A 118 14.00 12.07 -13.62
C LEU A 118 14.84 11.83 -14.88
N PHE A 119 14.32 12.18 -16.04
CA PHE A 119 15.05 12.06 -17.31
C PHE A 119 15.93 13.27 -17.62
N GLY A 120 15.90 14.32 -16.79
CA GLY A 120 16.87 15.42 -16.80
C GLY A 120 16.52 16.59 -17.71
N HIS A 121 15.26 16.73 -18.14
CA HIS A 121 14.81 17.88 -18.93
C HIS A 121 14.97 19.20 -18.15
N ALA A 122 15.41 20.26 -18.87
CA ALA A 122 15.43 21.60 -18.33
C ALA A 122 13.99 22.10 -18.06
N ARG A 123 13.85 23.08 -17.18
CA ARG A 123 12.52 23.53 -16.72
C ARG A 123 11.63 23.99 -17.87
N ALA A 124 12.12 24.87 -18.71
CA ALA A 124 11.35 25.43 -19.83
C ALA A 124 10.94 24.35 -20.84
N GLU A 125 11.87 23.45 -21.20
CA GLU A 125 11.59 22.33 -22.11
C GLU A 125 10.55 21.35 -21.50
N ARG A 126 10.69 21.03 -20.22
CA ARG A 126 9.79 20.14 -19.51
C ARG A 126 8.37 20.72 -19.43
N GLU A 127 8.23 22.00 -19.04
CA GLU A 127 6.93 22.68 -18.97
C GLU A 127 6.26 22.70 -20.36
N ARG A 128 7.01 23.00 -21.43
CA ARG A 128 6.50 22.96 -22.80
C ARG A 128 5.98 21.56 -23.17
N ARG A 129 6.81 20.52 -23.00
CA ARG A 129 6.42 19.11 -23.30
C ARG A 129 5.23 18.63 -22.49
N ILE A 130 5.13 19.02 -21.21
CA ILE A 130 3.99 18.68 -20.38
C ILE A 130 2.71 19.27 -20.98
N HIS A 131 2.71 20.57 -21.34
CA HIS A 131 1.53 21.20 -21.92
C HIS A 131 1.14 20.59 -23.26
N GLU A 132 2.12 20.29 -24.12
CA GLU A 132 1.86 19.63 -25.40
C GLU A 132 1.25 18.24 -25.20
N LEU A 133 1.83 17.37 -24.33
CA LEU A 133 1.28 16.04 -24.05
C LEU A 133 -0.09 16.09 -23.39
N LEU A 134 -0.30 16.99 -22.44
CA LEU A 134 -1.59 17.09 -21.75
C LEU A 134 -2.68 17.67 -22.66
N LYS A 135 -2.34 18.62 -23.56
CA LYS A 135 -3.24 19.11 -24.58
C LYS A 135 -3.62 18.01 -25.56
N ALA A 136 -2.63 17.26 -26.07
CA ALA A 136 -2.83 16.16 -27.01
C ALA A 136 -3.65 14.99 -26.43
N THR A 137 -3.68 14.84 -25.10
CA THR A 137 -4.47 13.80 -24.41
C THR A 137 -5.81 14.30 -23.86
N GLY A 138 -6.12 15.60 -24.01
CA GLY A 138 -7.32 16.22 -23.43
C GLY A 138 -7.27 16.31 -21.90
N LEU A 139 -6.08 16.26 -21.29
CA LEU A 139 -5.89 16.34 -19.83
C LEU A 139 -5.61 17.77 -19.35
N ASP A 140 -5.40 18.72 -20.25
CA ASP A 140 -5.10 20.12 -19.92
C ASP A 140 -6.11 20.79 -18.97
N PRO A 141 -7.45 20.58 -19.06
CA PRO A 141 -8.39 21.14 -18.09
C PRO A 141 -8.25 20.59 -16.67
N PHE A 142 -7.51 19.49 -16.48
CA PHE A 142 -7.39 18.78 -15.21
C PHE A 142 -6.00 18.88 -14.57
N LEU A 143 -5.16 19.84 -14.96
CA LEU A 143 -3.76 20.00 -14.54
C LEU A 143 -3.54 19.85 -13.04
N ASN A 144 -4.41 20.47 -12.23
CA ASN A 144 -4.30 20.48 -10.76
C ASN A 144 -5.06 19.34 -10.08
N ARG A 145 -5.78 18.50 -10.85
CA ARG A 145 -6.56 17.41 -10.28
C ARG A 145 -5.65 16.26 -9.83
N PRO A 146 -5.79 15.75 -8.58
CA PRO A 146 -5.03 14.58 -8.14
C PRO A 146 -5.29 13.35 -9.02
N ALA A 147 -4.22 12.63 -9.39
CA ALA A 147 -4.32 11.46 -10.27
C ALA A 147 -5.24 10.37 -9.70
N GLY A 148 -5.34 10.26 -8.38
CA GLY A 148 -6.25 9.32 -7.71
C GLY A 148 -7.73 9.57 -8.04
N LYS A 149 -8.11 10.82 -8.35
CA LYS A 149 -9.48 11.25 -8.66
C LYS A 149 -9.82 11.23 -10.16
N LEU A 150 -8.93 10.73 -11.01
CA LEU A 150 -9.15 10.58 -12.45
C LEU A 150 -9.94 9.30 -12.75
N SER A 151 -10.67 9.30 -13.88
CA SER A 151 -11.27 8.08 -14.42
C SER A 151 -10.21 7.09 -14.89
N GLY A 152 -10.58 5.84 -15.15
CA GLY A 152 -9.67 4.81 -15.67
C GLY A 152 -8.97 5.24 -16.97
N GLY A 153 -9.74 5.69 -17.96
CA GLY A 153 -9.18 6.19 -19.22
C GLY A 153 -8.26 7.41 -19.06
N MET A 154 -8.61 8.37 -18.19
CA MET A 154 -7.74 9.51 -17.89
C MET A 154 -6.44 9.08 -17.20
N LYS A 155 -6.47 8.08 -16.31
CA LYS A 155 -5.25 7.52 -15.69
C LYS A 155 -4.36 6.86 -16.72
N GLN A 156 -4.92 6.14 -17.69
CA GLN A 156 -4.13 5.52 -18.76
C GLN A 156 -3.50 6.58 -19.67
N LYS A 157 -4.25 7.61 -20.09
CA LYS A 157 -3.70 8.73 -20.85
C LYS A 157 -2.58 9.44 -20.07
N LEU A 158 -2.76 9.69 -18.77
CA LEU A 158 -1.73 10.27 -17.92
C LEU A 158 -0.50 9.35 -17.80
N GLY A 159 -0.72 8.03 -17.64
CA GLY A 159 0.35 7.03 -17.64
C GLY A 159 1.18 7.04 -18.93
N LEU A 160 0.50 7.19 -20.08
CA LEU A 160 1.14 7.34 -21.37
C LEU A 160 1.93 8.67 -21.47
N CYS A 161 1.38 9.80 -21.02
CA CYS A 161 2.12 11.07 -20.94
C CYS A 161 3.40 10.93 -20.12
N CYS A 162 3.33 10.25 -18.97
CA CYS A 162 4.51 9.97 -18.13
C CYS A 162 5.54 9.07 -18.83
N ALA A 163 5.09 8.13 -19.66
CA ALA A 163 5.95 7.26 -20.45
C ALA A 163 6.59 7.97 -21.66
N LEU A 164 5.89 8.92 -22.24
CA LEU A 164 6.34 9.64 -23.44
C LEU A 164 7.16 10.91 -23.16
N ILE A 165 7.13 11.45 -21.95
CA ILE A 165 7.78 12.74 -21.63
C ILE A 165 9.27 12.76 -21.98
N HIS A 166 9.95 11.60 -21.96
CA HIS A 166 11.38 11.46 -22.21
C HIS A 166 11.73 11.00 -23.63
N ASP A 167 10.73 10.90 -24.50
CA ASP A 167 10.89 10.64 -25.92
C ASP A 167 11.59 9.30 -26.23
N PRO A 168 10.96 8.15 -25.88
CA PRO A 168 11.58 6.83 -26.00
C PRO A 168 11.71 6.35 -27.46
N ASP A 169 12.72 5.53 -27.76
CA ASP A 169 12.85 4.80 -29.03
C ASP A 169 12.10 3.48 -29.03
N LEU A 170 11.81 2.93 -27.83
CA LEU A 170 11.01 1.72 -27.63
C LEU A 170 9.96 1.97 -26.56
N LEU A 171 8.69 1.86 -26.97
CA LEU A 171 7.53 1.95 -26.07
C LEU A 171 6.97 0.55 -25.80
N ILE A 172 6.90 0.14 -24.54
CA ILE A 172 6.40 -1.15 -24.10
C ILE A 172 5.14 -0.93 -23.27
N LEU A 173 4.01 -1.48 -23.71
CA LEU A 173 2.69 -1.30 -23.13
C LEU A 173 2.11 -2.65 -22.72
N ASP A 174 1.82 -2.80 -21.45
CA ASP A 174 1.28 -4.03 -20.88
C ASP A 174 -0.21 -3.84 -20.54
N GLU A 175 -1.08 -4.31 -21.41
CA GLU A 175 -2.54 -4.13 -21.34
C GLU A 175 -2.98 -2.67 -21.10
N PRO A 176 -2.56 -1.74 -21.96
CA PRO A 176 -2.73 -0.31 -21.69
C PRO A 176 -4.16 0.17 -21.66
N THR A 177 -5.09 -0.56 -22.25
CA THR A 177 -6.49 -0.16 -22.42
C THR A 177 -7.47 -1.04 -21.64
N THR A 178 -6.96 -1.95 -20.82
CA THR A 178 -7.82 -2.80 -19.96
C THR A 178 -8.62 -1.95 -18.97
N GLY A 179 -9.94 -2.13 -18.95
CA GLY A 179 -10.86 -1.34 -18.14
C GLY A 179 -11.07 0.10 -18.63
N VAL A 180 -10.76 0.39 -19.89
CA VAL A 180 -10.96 1.69 -20.54
C VAL A 180 -12.15 1.60 -21.50
N ASP A 181 -13.01 2.61 -21.50
CA ASP A 181 -14.16 2.68 -22.39
C ASP A 181 -13.76 2.82 -23.87
N PRO A 182 -14.64 2.41 -24.83
CA PRO A 182 -14.30 2.35 -26.25
C PRO A 182 -13.83 3.67 -26.86
N LEU A 183 -14.43 4.81 -26.47
CA LEU A 183 -14.02 6.12 -26.99
C LEU A 183 -12.62 6.50 -26.48
N SER A 184 -12.38 6.35 -25.17
CA SER A 184 -11.05 6.61 -24.60
C SER A 184 -9.98 5.67 -25.15
N ARG A 185 -10.34 4.42 -25.50
CA ARG A 185 -9.47 3.45 -26.15
C ARG A 185 -9.11 3.87 -27.56
N GLN A 186 -10.08 4.28 -28.37
CA GLN A 186 -9.84 4.80 -29.70
C GLN A 186 -8.89 6.02 -29.67
N GLN A 187 -9.15 6.99 -28.79
CA GLN A 187 -8.29 8.17 -28.61
C GLN A 187 -6.87 7.83 -28.16
N PHE A 188 -6.72 6.75 -27.35
CA PHE A 188 -5.41 6.28 -26.93
C PHE A 188 -4.57 5.78 -28.11
N TRP A 189 -5.18 5.00 -29.01
CA TRP A 189 -4.48 4.48 -30.19
C TRP A 189 -4.23 5.56 -31.23
N GLU A 190 -5.20 6.47 -31.47
CA GLU A 190 -5.02 7.63 -32.34
C GLU A 190 -3.82 8.50 -31.91
N LEU A 191 -3.63 8.67 -30.58
CA LEU A 191 -2.47 9.37 -30.04
C LEU A 191 -1.15 8.64 -30.34
N ILE A 192 -1.07 7.33 -30.17
CA ILE A 192 0.13 6.54 -30.48
C ILE A 192 0.45 6.59 -31.96
N ASP A 193 -0.56 6.45 -32.82
CA ASP A 193 -0.38 6.51 -34.27
C ASP A 193 0.08 7.89 -34.72
N GLY A 194 -0.46 8.97 -34.16
CA GLY A 194 0.00 10.32 -34.42
C GLY A 194 1.47 10.54 -34.08
N ILE A 195 1.92 10.04 -32.92
CA ILE A 195 3.33 10.11 -32.51
C ILE A 195 4.23 9.30 -33.45
N ARG A 196 3.78 8.11 -33.90
CA ARG A 196 4.55 7.27 -34.84
C ARG A 196 4.67 7.87 -36.20
N GLN A 197 3.69 8.62 -36.71
CA GLN A 197 3.80 9.32 -37.98
C GLN A 197 4.99 10.29 -38.01
N ASP A 198 5.24 10.97 -36.90
CA ASP A 198 6.40 11.87 -36.78
C ASP A 198 7.69 11.13 -36.39
N ARG A 199 7.58 9.89 -35.86
CA ARG A 199 8.71 9.05 -35.44
C ARG A 199 8.59 7.62 -35.96
N PRO A 200 8.79 7.40 -37.26
CA PRO A 200 8.60 6.09 -37.89
C PRO A 200 9.55 5.00 -37.36
N GLU A 201 10.68 5.40 -36.73
CA GLU A 201 11.65 4.45 -36.15
C GLU A 201 11.26 3.95 -34.73
N MET A 202 10.28 4.58 -34.06
CA MET A 202 9.86 4.19 -32.73
C MET A 202 9.18 2.81 -32.78
N GLY A 203 9.79 1.82 -32.11
CA GLY A 203 9.19 0.50 -31.92
C GLY A 203 8.13 0.53 -30.81
N VAL A 204 7.01 -0.14 -31.01
CA VAL A 204 5.97 -0.29 -29.98
C VAL A 204 5.68 -1.78 -29.78
N ILE A 205 5.79 -2.26 -28.53
CA ILE A 205 5.46 -3.63 -28.16
C ILE A 205 4.29 -3.58 -27.17
N VAL A 206 3.20 -4.26 -27.50
CA VAL A 206 1.95 -4.23 -26.74
C VAL A 206 1.54 -5.62 -26.34
N ALA A 207 1.22 -5.85 -25.06
CA ALA A 207 0.43 -7.00 -24.68
C ALA A 207 -1.04 -6.57 -24.58
N THR A 208 -1.94 -7.31 -25.22
CA THR A 208 -3.39 -7.08 -25.13
C THR A 208 -4.17 -8.39 -25.09
N ALA A 209 -5.30 -8.36 -24.38
CA ALA A 209 -6.31 -9.41 -24.42
C ALA A 209 -7.42 -9.09 -25.44
N TYR A 210 -7.41 -7.89 -26.05
CA TYR A 210 -8.44 -7.40 -26.98
C TYR A 210 -8.05 -7.70 -28.42
N MET A 211 -8.73 -8.65 -29.04
CA MET A 211 -8.45 -9.02 -30.43
C MET A 211 -8.85 -7.92 -31.42
N ASP A 212 -9.87 -7.12 -31.09
CA ASP A 212 -10.29 -5.96 -31.89
C ASP A 212 -9.16 -4.91 -32.01
N GLU A 213 -8.41 -4.68 -30.94
CA GLU A 213 -7.23 -3.80 -30.98
C GLU A 213 -6.10 -4.43 -31.77
N ALA A 214 -5.84 -5.71 -31.51
CA ALA A 214 -4.79 -6.46 -32.15
C ALA A 214 -4.95 -6.49 -33.68
N ALA A 215 -6.19 -6.42 -34.20
CA ALA A 215 -6.48 -6.32 -35.62
C ALA A 215 -5.87 -5.08 -36.30
N GLY A 216 -5.62 -4.01 -35.54
CA GLY A 216 -4.99 -2.79 -36.04
C GLY A 216 -3.46 -2.77 -35.92
N PHE A 217 -2.81 -3.81 -35.42
CA PHE A 217 -1.35 -3.82 -35.23
C PHE A 217 -0.61 -4.35 -36.47
N ASP A 218 0.63 -3.91 -36.63
CA ASP A 218 1.45 -4.27 -37.80
C ASP A 218 1.85 -5.77 -37.79
N HIS A 219 2.09 -6.34 -36.60
CA HIS A 219 2.53 -7.72 -36.44
C HIS A 219 2.02 -8.30 -35.09
N LEU A 220 1.69 -9.58 -35.09
CA LEU A 220 1.17 -10.28 -33.91
C LEU A 220 2.04 -11.48 -33.54
N VAL A 221 2.09 -11.74 -32.25
CA VAL A 221 2.69 -12.92 -31.63
C VAL A 221 1.63 -13.58 -30.75
N ALA A 222 1.12 -14.72 -31.17
CA ALA A 222 0.17 -15.52 -30.40
C ALA A 222 0.92 -16.40 -29.37
N MET A 223 0.55 -16.31 -28.10
CA MET A 223 1.20 -17.03 -27.00
C MET A 223 0.21 -17.91 -26.24
N TYR A 224 0.66 -19.09 -25.82
CA TYR A 224 -0.09 -20.00 -24.96
C TYR A 224 0.87 -20.87 -24.13
N GLY A 225 0.58 -21.08 -22.86
CA GLY A 225 1.37 -21.95 -21.98
C GLY A 225 2.85 -21.59 -21.87
N GLY A 226 3.19 -20.30 -21.96
CA GLY A 226 4.58 -19.83 -21.92
C GLY A 226 5.34 -19.97 -23.24
N ARG A 227 4.70 -20.43 -24.32
CA ARG A 227 5.31 -20.65 -25.64
C ARG A 227 4.66 -19.78 -26.70
N VAL A 228 5.39 -19.58 -27.79
CA VAL A 228 4.88 -18.91 -29.02
C VAL A 228 4.17 -19.95 -29.86
N LEU A 229 2.91 -19.68 -30.23
CA LEU A 229 2.13 -20.54 -31.12
C LEU A 229 2.33 -20.16 -32.59
N ALA A 230 2.25 -18.88 -32.89
CA ALA A 230 2.37 -18.34 -34.23
C ALA A 230 2.78 -16.87 -34.21
N THR A 231 3.37 -16.43 -35.32
CA THR A 231 3.70 -15.01 -35.57
C THR A 231 3.26 -14.68 -37.00
N GLY A 232 2.86 -13.43 -37.24
CA GLY A 232 2.44 -12.95 -38.56
C GLY A 232 1.65 -11.64 -38.45
N THR A 233 1.26 -11.09 -39.57
CA THR A 233 0.28 -9.98 -39.59
C THR A 233 -1.11 -10.52 -39.22
N PRO A 234 -2.05 -9.65 -38.76
CA PRO A 234 -3.42 -10.09 -38.52
C PRO A 234 -4.04 -10.87 -39.68
N ALA A 235 -3.86 -10.37 -40.90
CA ALA A 235 -4.38 -10.99 -42.11
C ALA A 235 -3.75 -12.40 -42.39
N GLU A 236 -2.43 -12.51 -42.23
CA GLU A 236 -1.73 -13.80 -42.39
C GLU A 236 -2.18 -14.86 -41.37
N LEU A 237 -2.45 -14.45 -40.12
CA LEU A 237 -2.94 -15.36 -39.10
C LEU A 237 -4.38 -15.84 -39.40
N GLN A 238 -5.26 -14.94 -39.89
CA GLN A 238 -6.61 -15.27 -40.30
C GLN A 238 -6.61 -16.18 -41.55
N GLU A 239 -5.81 -15.89 -42.58
CA GLU A 239 -5.68 -16.72 -43.76
C GLU A 239 -5.16 -18.11 -43.42
N ARG A 240 -4.13 -18.19 -42.59
CA ARG A 240 -3.51 -19.47 -42.18
C ARG A 240 -4.47 -20.37 -41.39
N THR A 241 -5.42 -19.80 -40.67
CA THR A 241 -6.42 -20.50 -39.87
C THR A 241 -7.76 -20.66 -40.61
N GLY A 242 -7.95 -20.00 -41.74
CA GLY A 242 -9.21 -20.00 -42.51
C GLY A 242 -10.38 -19.34 -41.77
N THR A 243 -10.13 -18.34 -40.95
CA THR A 243 -11.13 -17.69 -40.09
C THR A 243 -11.34 -16.22 -40.49
N ASN A 244 -12.52 -15.66 -40.13
CA ASN A 244 -12.86 -14.28 -40.47
C ASN A 244 -12.53 -13.29 -39.31
N THR A 245 -12.31 -13.79 -38.10
CA THR A 245 -12.01 -12.96 -36.93
C THR A 245 -10.71 -13.39 -36.27
N LEU A 246 -10.02 -12.48 -35.57
CA LEU A 246 -8.83 -12.84 -34.82
C LEU A 246 -9.13 -13.66 -33.57
N ASP A 247 -10.30 -13.53 -32.96
CA ASP A 247 -10.75 -14.40 -31.88
C ASP A 247 -10.82 -15.84 -32.35
N ASP A 248 -11.51 -16.12 -33.49
CA ASP A 248 -11.59 -17.48 -34.09
C ASP A 248 -10.18 -17.95 -34.53
N ALA A 249 -9.36 -17.06 -35.11
CA ALA A 249 -7.99 -17.39 -35.51
C ALA A 249 -7.13 -17.83 -34.31
N PHE A 250 -7.22 -17.10 -33.22
CA PHE A 250 -6.49 -17.44 -31.99
C PHE A 250 -6.92 -18.81 -31.45
N ILE A 251 -8.23 -19.09 -31.43
CA ILE A 251 -8.79 -20.37 -30.97
C ILE A 251 -8.27 -21.53 -31.83
N GLU A 252 -8.23 -21.35 -33.14
CA GLU A 252 -7.73 -22.39 -34.07
C GLU A 252 -6.21 -22.66 -33.94
N LEU A 253 -5.43 -21.65 -33.47
CA LEU A 253 -4.00 -21.80 -33.18
C LEU A 253 -3.72 -22.57 -31.88
N LEU A 254 -4.71 -22.78 -31.03
CA LEU A 254 -4.52 -23.46 -29.74
C LEU A 254 -4.29 -24.96 -29.91
N PRO A 255 -3.65 -25.63 -28.91
CA PRO A 255 -3.52 -27.09 -28.93
C PRO A 255 -4.88 -27.78 -29.04
N GLU A 256 -4.91 -28.90 -29.77
CA GLU A 256 -6.14 -29.63 -30.11
C GLU A 256 -7.00 -29.99 -28.90
N GLU A 257 -6.36 -30.32 -27.77
CA GLU A 257 -7.05 -30.62 -26.51
C GLU A 257 -7.89 -29.45 -25.98
N LYS A 258 -7.41 -28.23 -26.16
CA LYS A 258 -8.13 -27.02 -25.73
C LYS A 258 -9.15 -26.55 -26.74
N ARG A 259 -8.84 -26.71 -28.03
CA ARG A 259 -9.77 -26.40 -29.11
C ARG A 259 -11.04 -27.26 -29.06
N LYS A 260 -10.93 -28.56 -28.73
CA LYS A 260 -12.08 -29.46 -28.56
C LYS A 260 -13.00 -29.08 -27.39
N LEU A 261 -12.48 -28.36 -26.39
CA LEU A 261 -13.28 -27.88 -25.26
C LEU A 261 -14.03 -26.58 -25.57
N HIS A 262 -13.68 -25.89 -26.65
CA HIS A 262 -14.33 -24.66 -27.03
C HIS A 262 -15.65 -24.98 -27.77
N ARG A 263 -16.74 -24.38 -27.31
CA ARG A 263 -18.04 -24.37 -27.96
C ARG A 263 -18.43 -22.94 -28.30
N LYS A 264 -18.67 -22.69 -29.57
CA LYS A 264 -19.18 -21.36 -29.99
C LYS A 264 -20.54 -21.13 -29.33
N VAL A 265 -20.69 -20.00 -28.63
CA VAL A 265 -21.91 -19.66 -27.90
C VAL A 265 -23.02 -19.38 -28.93
N ALA A 266 -24.07 -20.17 -28.90
CA ALA A 266 -25.30 -19.90 -29.63
C ALA A 266 -26.30 -19.27 -28.68
N ILE A 267 -26.90 -18.14 -29.06
CA ILE A 267 -27.91 -17.45 -28.26
C ILE A 267 -29.27 -17.72 -28.86
N PRO A 268 -30.07 -18.66 -28.29
CA PRO A 268 -31.43 -18.92 -28.74
C PRO A 268 -32.30 -17.66 -28.50
N PRO A 269 -33.26 -17.36 -29.38
CA PRO A 269 -34.20 -16.30 -29.11
C PRO A 269 -34.97 -16.56 -27.80
N ARG A 270 -35.26 -15.49 -27.08
CA ARG A 270 -36.03 -15.59 -25.84
C ARG A 270 -37.45 -16.08 -26.16
N PRO A 271 -38.01 -17.02 -25.37
CA PRO A 271 -39.44 -17.32 -25.45
C PRO A 271 -40.26 -16.07 -25.15
N GLU A 272 -41.17 -15.71 -26.05
CA GLU A 272 -42.07 -14.55 -25.82
C GLU A 272 -43.15 -14.97 -24.83
N ASP A 273 -42.95 -14.68 -23.56
CA ASP A 273 -44.02 -14.69 -22.56
C ASP A 273 -44.75 -13.34 -22.58
N GLY A 274 -45.80 -13.27 -23.37
CA GLY A 274 -46.45 -12.01 -23.79
C GLY A 274 -47.29 -11.30 -22.75
N SER A 275 -47.19 -11.48 -21.44
CA SER A 275 -48.05 -10.80 -20.47
C SER A 275 -47.55 -10.78 -19.00
N GLY A 276 -46.28 -10.63 -18.75
CA GLY A 276 -45.80 -10.60 -17.39
C GLY A 276 -45.34 -9.22 -16.91
N THR A 277 -45.49 -8.94 -15.61
CA THR A 277 -44.85 -7.81 -14.94
C THR A 277 -43.35 -7.85 -15.23
N PRO A 278 -42.68 -6.75 -15.65
CA PRO A 278 -41.25 -6.70 -15.85
C PRO A 278 -40.46 -7.18 -14.60
N ALA A 279 -39.32 -7.80 -14.83
CA ALA A 279 -38.46 -8.21 -13.70
C ALA A 279 -37.83 -6.99 -13.01
N ILE A 280 -37.42 -5.99 -13.80
CA ILE A 280 -36.83 -4.75 -13.30
C ILE A 280 -37.50 -3.56 -13.99
N GLU A 281 -37.92 -2.58 -13.22
CA GLU A 281 -38.37 -1.27 -13.71
C GLU A 281 -37.61 -0.16 -13.00
N ALA A 282 -37.06 0.76 -13.75
CA ALA A 282 -36.45 1.99 -13.28
C ALA A 282 -37.24 3.16 -13.85
N ASP A 283 -37.75 4.06 -13.01
CA ASP A 283 -38.50 5.24 -13.43
C ASP A 283 -37.89 6.50 -12.78
N GLY A 284 -37.28 7.34 -13.60
CA GLY A 284 -36.70 8.62 -13.21
C GLY A 284 -35.57 8.51 -12.19
N LEU A 285 -34.86 7.38 -12.15
CA LEU A 285 -33.78 7.15 -11.15
C LEU A 285 -32.73 8.24 -11.22
N THR A 286 -32.54 8.93 -10.09
CA THR A 286 -31.52 9.98 -9.94
C THR A 286 -30.71 9.74 -8.67
N MET A 287 -29.39 9.93 -8.78
CA MET A 287 -28.47 9.85 -7.63
C MET A 287 -27.55 11.05 -7.58
N ARG A 288 -27.59 11.77 -6.46
CA ARG A 288 -26.77 12.95 -6.20
C ARG A 288 -25.81 12.71 -5.02
N PHE A 289 -24.54 13.02 -5.21
CA PHE A 289 -23.52 13.05 -4.16
C PHE A 289 -23.06 14.51 -3.94
N GLY A 290 -23.71 15.20 -3.03
CA GLY A 290 -23.55 16.65 -2.87
C GLY A 290 -23.92 17.39 -4.16
N ASN A 291 -22.96 18.11 -4.75
CA ASN A 291 -23.18 18.86 -6.01
C ASN A 291 -22.97 18.00 -7.27
N PHE A 292 -22.58 16.74 -7.13
CA PHE A 292 -22.32 15.84 -8.26
C PHE A 292 -23.52 14.92 -8.49
N THR A 293 -24.09 14.94 -9.70
CA THR A 293 -25.15 14.01 -10.12
C THR A 293 -24.51 12.85 -10.86
N ALA A 294 -24.53 11.67 -10.24
CA ALA A 294 -23.94 10.43 -10.78
C ALA A 294 -24.88 9.72 -11.74
N VAL A 295 -26.19 9.81 -11.50
CA VAL A 295 -27.27 9.25 -12.32
C VAL A 295 -28.35 10.32 -12.40
N ASP A 296 -28.86 10.64 -13.59
CA ASP A 296 -29.76 11.72 -13.87
C ASP A 296 -30.96 11.24 -14.69
N ASN A 297 -32.09 11.08 -14.04
CA ASN A 297 -33.39 10.75 -14.65
C ASN A 297 -33.37 9.52 -15.58
N VAL A 298 -32.81 8.39 -15.06
CA VAL A 298 -32.67 7.14 -15.83
C VAL A 298 -33.94 6.32 -15.72
N SER A 299 -34.53 5.97 -16.86
CA SER A 299 -35.71 5.09 -16.96
C SER A 299 -35.51 3.97 -17.98
N PHE A 300 -35.82 2.75 -17.58
CA PHE A 300 -35.82 1.54 -18.43
C PHE A 300 -36.62 0.40 -17.78
N SER A 301 -37.00 -0.58 -18.58
CA SER A 301 -37.63 -1.81 -18.08
C SER A 301 -36.96 -3.03 -18.67
N ILE A 302 -36.87 -4.13 -17.88
CA ILE A 302 -36.26 -5.41 -18.26
C ILE A 302 -37.30 -6.50 -18.07
N ALA A 303 -37.53 -7.28 -19.11
CA ALA A 303 -38.51 -8.36 -19.07
C ALA A 303 -37.90 -9.60 -18.32
N ARG A 304 -38.76 -10.54 -17.90
CA ARG A 304 -38.35 -11.76 -17.27
C ARG A 304 -37.52 -12.63 -18.21
N GLY A 305 -36.42 -13.21 -17.72
CA GLY A 305 -35.54 -14.05 -18.50
C GLY A 305 -34.78 -13.32 -19.61
N GLU A 306 -34.78 -11.99 -19.63
CA GLU A 306 -34.03 -11.18 -20.59
C GLU A 306 -32.56 -11.06 -20.16
N ILE A 307 -31.64 -11.12 -21.13
CA ILE A 307 -30.23 -10.72 -20.96
C ILE A 307 -30.12 -9.27 -21.41
N PHE A 308 -30.05 -8.34 -20.48
CA PHE A 308 -30.02 -6.91 -20.73
C PHE A 308 -28.63 -6.32 -20.51
N GLY A 309 -28.06 -5.71 -21.54
CA GLY A 309 -26.75 -5.10 -21.52
C GLY A 309 -26.80 -3.61 -21.16
N PHE A 310 -25.96 -3.18 -20.21
CA PHE A 310 -25.84 -1.78 -19.84
C PHE A 310 -24.45 -1.27 -20.19
N LEU A 311 -24.35 -0.51 -21.25
CA LEU A 311 -23.11 -0.06 -21.84
C LEU A 311 -22.89 1.43 -21.51
N GLY A 312 -21.63 1.84 -21.39
CA GLY A 312 -21.32 3.25 -21.22
C GLY A 312 -19.86 3.50 -20.86
N SER A 313 -19.45 4.75 -20.96
CA SER A 313 -18.12 5.18 -20.55
C SER A 313 -17.86 4.94 -19.06
N ASN A 314 -16.58 4.87 -18.68
CA ASN A 314 -16.24 4.72 -17.27
C ASN A 314 -16.67 5.94 -16.44
N GLY A 315 -17.31 5.68 -15.30
CA GLY A 315 -17.82 6.73 -14.41
C GLY A 315 -19.14 7.36 -14.87
N CYS A 316 -19.81 6.82 -15.92
CA CYS A 316 -21.12 7.33 -16.37
C CYS A 316 -22.30 6.96 -15.47
N GLY A 317 -22.08 6.22 -14.36
CA GLY A 317 -23.14 5.88 -13.40
C GLY A 317 -23.62 4.44 -13.42
N LYS A 318 -23.10 3.52 -14.26
CA LYS A 318 -23.53 2.10 -14.36
C LYS A 318 -23.61 1.41 -13.01
N THR A 319 -22.48 1.31 -12.31
CA THR A 319 -22.40 0.67 -10.98
C THR A 319 -23.29 1.35 -9.94
N THR A 320 -23.47 2.66 -10.03
CA THR A 320 -24.39 3.42 -9.16
C THR A 320 -25.85 3.02 -9.42
N THR A 321 -26.24 2.92 -10.69
CA THR A 321 -27.57 2.45 -11.08
C THR A 321 -27.81 1.02 -10.60
N MET A 322 -26.87 0.11 -10.81
CA MET A 322 -26.96 -1.27 -10.30
C MET A 322 -27.13 -1.34 -8.78
N LYS A 323 -26.40 -0.50 -8.02
CA LYS A 323 -26.55 -0.43 -6.54
C LYS A 323 -27.92 0.10 -6.11
N MET A 324 -28.52 1.01 -6.87
CA MET A 324 -29.89 1.46 -6.61
C MET A 324 -30.89 0.34 -6.88
N LEU A 325 -30.75 -0.41 -7.97
CA LEU A 325 -31.61 -1.55 -8.31
C LEU A 325 -31.51 -2.72 -7.30
N THR A 326 -30.36 -2.89 -6.66
CA THR A 326 -30.16 -3.93 -5.62
C THR A 326 -30.56 -3.48 -4.23
N GLY A 327 -31.01 -2.24 -4.05
CA GLY A 327 -31.26 -1.68 -2.72
C GLY A 327 -30.01 -1.46 -1.87
N LEU A 328 -28.81 -1.55 -2.44
CA LEU A 328 -27.55 -1.24 -1.74
C LEU A 328 -27.33 0.26 -1.58
N LEU A 329 -27.97 1.06 -2.43
CA LEU A 329 -27.89 2.51 -2.41
C LEU A 329 -29.31 3.08 -2.63
N PRO A 330 -29.86 3.86 -1.69
CA PRO A 330 -31.16 4.51 -1.92
C PRO A 330 -31.05 5.57 -3.02
N ALA A 331 -32.01 5.62 -3.93
CA ALA A 331 -32.09 6.67 -4.93
C ALA A 331 -32.38 8.04 -4.27
N SER A 332 -31.85 9.12 -4.85
CA SER A 332 -32.16 10.49 -4.40
C SER A 332 -33.56 10.92 -4.89
N GLU A 333 -33.93 10.52 -6.11
CA GLU A 333 -35.23 10.76 -6.76
C GLU A 333 -35.56 9.57 -7.67
N GLY A 334 -36.82 9.37 -7.98
CA GLY A 334 -37.30 8.29 -8.81
C GLY A 334 -37.51 6.98 -8.05
N THR A 335 -38.00 5.94 -8.75
CA THR A 335 -38.29 4.64 -8.13
C THR A 335 -37.69 3.49 -8.91
N ALA A 336 -37.23 2.47 -8.18
CA ALA A 336 -36.84 1.17 -8.73
C ALA A 336 -37.81 0.10 -8.24
N LYS A 337 -38.29 -0.76 -9.18
CA LYS A 337 -39.18 -1.86 -8.82
C LYS A 337 -38.60 -3.19 -9.31
N LEU A 338 -38.69 -4.22 -8.50
CA LEU A 338 -38.40 -5.60 -8.83
C LEU A 338 -39.70 -6.39 -8.82
N PHE A 339 -40.08 -6.99 -9.96
CA PHE A 339 -41.34 -7.74 -10.13
C PHE A 339 -42.60 -6.91 -9.75
N GLY A 340 -42.55 -5.60 -10.02
CA GLY A 340 -43.64 -4.66 -9.70
C GLY A 340 -43.66 -4.16 -8.24
N GLN A 341 -42.76 -4.63 -7.38
CA GLN A 341 -42.62 -4.17 -6.01
C GLN A 341 -41.44 -3.18 -5.90
N GLU A 342 -41.67 -2.07 -5.20
CA GLU A 342 -40.65 -1.07 -4.98
C GLU A 342 -39.49 -1.63 -4.12
N VAL A 343 -38.27 -1.30 -4.53
CA VAL A 343 -37.06 -1.78 -3.83
C VAL A 343 -36.90 -1.05 -2.50
N ASP A 344 -37.12 -1.74 -1.39
CA ASP A 344 -36.79 -1.25 -0.05
C ASP A 344 -35.37 -1.71 0.33
N PRO A 345 -34.43 -0.77 0.60
CA PRO A 345 -33.10 -1.11 1.05
C PRO A 345 -33.04 -1.92 2.36
N ARG A 346 -34.13 -1.94 3.16
CA ARG A 346 -34.25 -2.67 4.43
C ARG A 346 -34.86 -4.05 4.28
N ASP A 347 -35.51 -4.34 3.13
CA ASP A 347 -36.16 -5.61 2.91
C ASP A 347 -35.15 -6.72 2.48
N LEU A 348 -35.03 -7.74 3.33
CA LEU A 348 -34.19 -8.90 3.07
C LEU A 348 -34.77 -9.86 2.02
N GLU A 349 -36.09 -9.92 1.91
CA GLU A 349 -36.77 -10.79 0.93
C GLU A 349 -36.49 -10.32 -0.50
N THR A 350 -36.56 -9.03 -0.74
CA THR A 350 -36.20 -8.43 -2.03
C THR A 350 -34.75 -8.72 -2.38
N ARG A 351 -33.83 -8.67 -1.40
CA ARG A 351 -32.41 -8.97 -1.63
C ARG A 351 -32.15 -10.44 -1.93
N ARG A 352 -32.92 -11.37 -1.36
CA ARG A 352 -32.81 -12.80 -1.64
C ARG A 352 -33.16 -13.16 -3.08
N ARG A 353 -33.94 -12.33 -3.75
CA ARG A 353 -34.32 -12.52 -5.16
C ARG A 353 -33.24 -12.05 -6.13
N VAL A 354 -32.21 -11.38 -5.67
CA VAL A 354 -31.19 -10.78 -6.49
C VAL A 354 -29.80 -11.36 -6.16
N GLY A 355 -29.13 -11.94 -7.16
CA GLY A 355 -27.72 -12.26 -7.12
C GLY A 355 -26.92 -11.09 -7.67
N TYR A 356 -25.83 -10.71 -6.98
CA TYR A 356 -25.00 -9.60 -7.40
C TYR A 356 -23.52 -9.99 -7.47
N MET A 357 -22.92 -9.79 -8.64
CA MET A 357 -21.50 -10.00 -8.86
C MET A 357 -20.84 -8.64 -9.12
N THR A 358 -19.93 -8.24 -8.23
CA THR A 358 -19.21 -6.98 -8.32
C THR A 358 -18.01 -7.05 -9.26
N GLN A 359 -17.58 -5.92 -9.80
CA GLN A 359 -16.37 -5.81 -10.63
C GLN A 359 -15.10 -6.27 -9.90
N SER A 360 -14.99 -5.98 -8.60
CA SER A 360 -13.95 -6.52 -7.73
C SER A 360 -14.48 -7.77 -7.04
N PHE A 361 -13.69 -8.84 -6.97
CA PHE A 361 -14.16 -10.08 -6.34
C PHE A 361 -14.59 -9.85 -4.88
N SER A 362 -15.81 -10.25 -4.56
CA SER A 362 -16.35 -10.27 -3.19
C SER A 362 -16.02 -11.59 -2.47
N LEU A 363 -14.96 -12.28 -2.90
CA LEU A 363 -14.51 -13.55 -2.34
C LEU A 363 -13.53 -13.32 -1.19
N TYR A 364 -13.62 -14.17 -0.18
CA TYR A 364 -12.64 -14.23 0.90
C TYR A 364 -11.44 -15.05 0.45
N THR A 365 -10.31 -14.41 0.25
CA THR A 365 -9.08 -15.01 -0.30
C THR A 365 -8.44 -16.02 0.65
N GLU A 366 -8.71 -15.89 1.96
CA GLU A 366 -8.25 -16.80 3.02
C GLU A 366 -9.09 -18.08 3.14
N LEU A 367 -10.28 -18.11 2.51
CA LEU A 367 -11.18 -19.25 2.50
C LEU A 367 -11.05 -20.03 1.21
N THR A 368 -11.17 -21.38 1.28
CA THR A 368 -11.20 -22.22 0.09
C THR A 368 -12.46 -21.97 -0.76
N VAL A 369 -12.49 -22.50 -1.98
CA VAL A 369 -13.67 -22.46 -2.85
C VAL A 369 -14.91 -22.98 -2.10
N ARG A 370 -14.80 -24.16 -1.46
CA ARG A 370 -15.84 -24.76 -0.63
C ARG A 370 -16.32 -23.82 0.46
N GLN A 371 -15.39 -23.31 1.25
CA GLN A 371 -15.70 -22.43 2.37
C GLN A 371 -16.33 -21.10 1.93
N ASN A 372 -15.94 -20.54 0.79
CA ASN A 372 -16.62 -19.37 0.21
C ASN A 372 -18.09 -19.67 -0.12
N LEU A 373 -18.38 -20.81 -0.78
CA LEU A 373 -19.74 -21.21 -1.10
C LEU A 373 -20.57 -21.45 0.16
N GLU A 374 -20.05 -22.19 1.15
CA GLU A 374 -20.72 -22.45 2.43
C GLU A 374 -21.00 -21.15 3.19
N LEU A 375 -20.04 -20.24 3.27
CA LEU A 375 -20.22 -18.96 3.94
C LEU A 375 -21.36 -18.15 3.32
N HIS A 376 -21.38 -18.03 2.00
CA HIS A 376 -22.43 -17.28 1.32
C HIS A 376 -23.80 -17.98 1.42
N ALA A 377 -23.84 -19.31 1.41
CA ALA A 377 -25.08 -20.04 1.69
C ALA A 377 -25.66 -19.68 3.06
N ARG A 378 -24.80 -19.61 4.11
CA ARG A 378 -25.21 -19.18 5.45
C ARG A 378 -25.63 -17.72 5.52
N LEU A 379 -24.91 -16.83 4.82
CA LEU A 379 -25.25 -15.40 4.76
C LEU A 379 -26.64 -15.17 4.13
N PHE A 380 -27.01 -15.98 3.14
CA PHE A 380 -28.35 -15.96 2.54
C PHE A 380 -29.37 -16.81 3.32
N GLN A 381 -29.00 -17.32 4.52
CA GLN A 381 -29.86 -18.07 5.42
C GLN A 381 -30.47 -19.33 4.79
N ILE A 382 -29.70 -20.04 3.98
CA ILE A 382 -30.07 -21.36 3.50
C ILE A 382 -30.03 -22.33 4.71
N PRO A 383 -31.03 -23.23 4.87
CA PRO A 383 -31.04 -24.20 5.95
C PRO A 383 -29.74 -25.04 5.96
N GLU A 384 -29.14 -25.24 7.14
CA GLU A 384 -27.85 -25.95 7.29
C GLU A 384 -27.87 -27.35 6.64
N GLU A 385 -29.02 -28.03 6.66
CA GLU A 385 -29.22 -29.35 6.05
C GLU A 385 -29.13 -29.31 4.52
N GLU A 386 -29.49 -28.22 3.88
CA GLU A 386 -29.46 -28.02 2.43
C GLU A 386 -28.10 -27.53 1.91
N ILE A 387 -27.27 -26.92 2.76
CA ILE A 387 -26.01 -26.30 2.35
C ILE A 387 -25.09 -27.27 1.60
N PRO A 388 -24.82 -28.51 2.10
CA PRO A 388 -23.92 -29.43 1.38
C PRO A 388 -24.39 -29.77 -0.02
N ALA A 389 -25.70 -30.07 -0.17
CA ALA A 389 -26.28 -30.40 -1.47
C ALA A 389 -26.22 -29.21 -2.45
N ARG A 390 -26.45 -27.99 -1.92
CA ARG A 390 -26.40 -26.75 -2.70
C ARG A 390 -24.99 -26.42 -3.15
N VAL A 391 -24.01 -26.55 -2.27
CA VAL A 391 -22.60 -26.34 -2.58
C VAL A 391 -22.12 -27.33 -3.67
N GLU A 392 -22.53 -28.58 -3.58
CA GLU A 392 -22.19 -29.59 -4.59
C GLU A 392 -22.89 -29.37 -5.94
N GLU A 393 -24.15 -28.90 -5.92
CA GLU A 393 -24.89 -28.45 -7.10
C GLU A 393 -24.13 -27.31 -7.80
N MET A 394 -23.72 -26.28 -7.10
CA MET A 394 -22.98 -25.16 -7.64
C MET A 394 -21.59 -25.56 -8.13
N ALA A 395 -20.90 -26.40 -7.37
CA ALA A 395 -19.59 -26.92 -7.75
C ALA A 395 -19.61 -27.68 -9.08
N ARG A 396 -20.63 -28.53 -9.28
CA ARG A 396 -20.82 -29.26 -10.53
C ARG A 396 -21.21 -28.33 -11.68
N ARG A 397 -22.17 -27.46 -11.46
CA ARG A 397 -22.73 -26.56 -12.49
C ARG A 397 -21.66 -25.60 -13.06
N PHE A 398 -20.79 -25.08 -12.20
CA PHE A 398 -19.75 -24.11 -12.59
C PHE A 398 -18.35 -24.75 -12.72
N GLU A 399 -18.26 -26.08 -12.81
CA GLU A 399 -17.00 -26.83 -13.00
C GLU A 399 -15.91 -26.49 -11.96
N LEU A 400 -16.29 -26.47 -10.66
CA LEU A 400 -15.40 -26.16 -9.56
C LEU A 400 -15.00 -27.40 -8.74
N VAL A 401 -15.49 -28.60 -9.07
CA VAL A 401 -15.34 -29.84 -8.27
C VAL A 401 -13.87 -30.14 -7.94
N ASP A 402 -12.98 -30.05 -8.94
CA ASP A 402 -11.57 -30.44 -8.81
C ASP A 402 -10.73 -29.41 -8.01
N ILE A 403 -11.32 -28.28 -7.67
CA ILE A 403 -10.60 -27.16 -7.05
C ILE A 403 -11.22 -26.69 -5.73
N MET A 404 -12.17 -27.45 -5.18
CA MET A 404 -12.96 -27.07 -3.98
C MET A 404 -12.08 -26.73 -2.77
N ASP A 405 -10.90 -27.34 -2.64
CA ASP A 405 -9.99 -27.14 -1.52
C ASP A 405 -8.86 -26.12 -1.82
N ARG A 406 -8.92 -25.45 -2.99
CA ARG A 406 -7.94 -24.40 -3.33
C ARG A 406 -8.41 -23.03 -2.84
N LEU A 407 -7.43 -22.14 -2.62
CA LEU A 407 -7.69 -20.73 -2.30
C LEU A 407 -7.94 -19.95 -3.61
N PRO A 408 -8.83 -18.93 -3.61
CA PRO A 408 -9.15 -18.10 -4.78
C PRO A 408 -7.92 -17.45 -5.43
N ASP A 409 -6.95 -16.96 -4.66
CA ASP A 409 -5.73 -16.34 -5.16
C ASP A 409 -4.81 -17.29 -5.97
N ALA A 410 -5.01 -18.58 -5.82
CA ALA A 410 -4.26 -19.60 -6.57
C ALA A 410 -4.96 -20.03 -7.89
N LEU A 411 -6.13 -19.45 -8.20
CA LEU A 411 -6.94 -19.81 -9.36
C LEU A 411 -6.70 -18.84 -10.53
N PRO A 412 -6.79 -19.32 -11.78
CA PRO A 412 -6.85 -18.43 -12.94
C PRO A 412 -8.09 -17.53 -12.90
N LEU A 413 -7.99 -16.34 -13.51
CA LEU A 413 -9.06 -15.33 -13.47
C LEU A 413 -10.42 -15.86 -13.94
N GLY A 414 -10.48 -16.58 -15.06
CA GLY A 414 -11.74 -17.15 -15.56
C GLY A 414 -12.37 -18.16 -14.60
N VAL A 415 -11.56 -18.89 -13.82
CA VAL A 415 -12.07 -19.81 -12.78
C VAL A 415 -12.58 -19.03 -11.56
N THR A 416 -11.91 -17.96 -11.19
CA THR A 416 -12.33 -17.07 -10.11
C THR A 416 -13.64 -16.36 -10.46
N GLN A 417 -13.86 -16.01 -11.74
CA GLN A 417 -15.14 -15.48 -12.22
C GLN A 417 -16.27 -16.51 -12.12
N ARG A 418 -16.00 -17.77 -12.49
CA ARG A 418 -16.99 -18.86 -12.32
C ARG A 418 -17.34 -19.09 -10.86
N LEU A 419 -16.35 -19.01 -9.94
CA LEU A 419 -16.61 -19.07 -8.50
C LEU A 419 -17.47 -17.89 -8.02
N SER A 420 -17.18 -16.69 -8.49
CA SER A 420 -17.98 -15.49 -8.15
C SER A 420 -19.43 -15.61 -8.64
N LEU A 421 -19.61 -16.17 -9.84
CA LEU A 421 -20.94 -16.48 -10.38
C LEU A 421 -21.65 -17.55 -9.55
N ALA A 422 -20.96 -18.62 -9.16
CA ALA A 422 -21.50 -19.68 -8.31
C ALA A 422 -21.94 -19.14 -6.95
N VAL A 423 -21.16 -18.24 -6.35
CA VAL A 423 -21.51 -17.55 -5.12
C VAL A 423 -22.74 -16.66 -5.29
N ALA A 424 -22.84 -15.89 -6.39
CA ALA A 424 -23.99 -15.06 -6.69
C ALA A 424 -25.27 -15.89 -6.94
N MET A 425 -25.13 -17.14 -7.35
CA MET A 425 -26.23 -18.06 -7.66
C MET A 425 -26.59 -19.03 -6.51
N ILE A 426 -25.83 -19.06 -5.41
CA ILE A 426 -25.97 -20.07 -4.33
C ILE A 426 -27.38 -20.12 -3.73
N HIS A 427 -28.07 -18.99 -3.66
CA HIS A 427 -29.42 -18.83 -3.10
C HIS A 427 -30.55 -18.89 -4.16
N LYS A 428 -30.22 -19.24 -5.41
CA LYS A 428 -31.15 -19.33 -6.57
C LYS A 428 -31.95 -18.04 -6.81
N PRO A 429 -31.29 -16.94 -7.09
CA PRO A 429 -31.94 -15.65 -7.34
C PRO A 429 -32.72 -15.69 -8.68
N GLU A 430 -33.80 -14.91 -8.76
CA GLU A 430 -34.59 -14.72 -10.01
C GLU A 430 -33.98 -13.64 -10.92
N ILE A 431 -33.17 -12.74 -10.34
CA ILE A 431 -32.43 -11.67 -11.04
C ILE A 431 -30.95 -11.82 -10.72
N LEU A 432 -30.13 -11.71 -11.76
CA LEU A 432 -28.68 -11.72 -11.65
C LEU A 432 -28.12 -10.41 -12.20
N ILE A 433 -27.45 -9.63 -11.35
CA ILE A 433 -26.80 -8.37 -11.72
C ILE A 433 -25.29 -8.58 -11.75
N LEU A 434 -24.67 -8.35 -12.91
CA LEU A 434 -23.27 -8.64 -13.19
C LEU A 434 -22.54 -7.36 -13.60
N ASP A 435 -21.56 -6.94 -12.80
CA ASP A 435 -20.76 -5.73 -13.07
C ASP A 435 -19.41 -6.13 -13.70
N GLU A 436 -19.31 -5.99 -15.04
CA GLU A 436 -18.14 -6.35 -15.86
C GLU A 436 -17.60 -7.77 -15.62
N PRO A 437 -18.44 -8.83 -15.72
CA PRO A 437 -18.09 -10.18 -15.26
C PRO A 437 -17.00 -10.87 -16.07
N THR A 438 -16.67 -10.39 -17.24
CA THR A 438 -15.71 -11.00 -18.19
C THR A 438 -14.46 -10.15 -18.39
N SER A 439 -14.32 -9.07 -17.64
CA SER A 439 -13.16 -8.18 -17.75
C SER A 439 -11.86 -8.92 -17.44
N GLY A 440 -10.89 -8.89 -18.37
CA GLY A 440 -9.60 -9.58 -18.27
C GLY A 440 -9.66 -11.10 -18.49
N VAL A 441 -10.82 -11.68 -18.86
CA VAL A 441 -10.96 -13.10 -19.09
C VAL A 441 -10.59 -13.44 -20.54
N ASP A 442 -9.86 -14.53 -20.74
CA ASP A 442 -9.49 -15.03 -22.06
C ASP A 442 -10.72 -15.47 -22.90
N PRO A 443 -10.60 -15.51 -24.24
CA PRO A 443 -11.74 -15.80 -25.12
C PRO A 443 -12.46 -17.12 -24.82
N ILE A 444 -11.74 -18.19 -24.45
CA ILE A 444 -12.36 -19.50 -24.16
C ILE A 444 -13.16 -19.44 -22.85
N ALA A 445 -12.55 -18.93 -21.78
CA ALA A 445 -13.21 -18.81 -20.48
C ALA A 445 -14.37 -17.80 -20.55
N ARG A 446 -14.27 -16.75 -21.38
CA ARG A 446 -15.33 -15.78 -21.65
C ARG A 446 -16.54 -16.48 -22.32
N ASP A 447 -16.31 -17.28 -23.35
CA ASP A 447 -17.39 -17.99 -24.01
C ASP A 447 -18.06 -19.03 -23.09
N ALA A 448 -17.29 -19.72 -22.24
CA ALA A 448 -17.85 -20.61 -21.24
C ALA A 448 -18.74 -19.88 -20.20
N LEU A 449 -18.35 -18.68 -19.78
CA LEU A 449 -19.18 -17.83 -18.90
C LEU A 449 -20.46 -17.38 -19.62
N TRP A 450 -20.35 -16.94 -20.87
CA TRP A 450 -21.51 -16.56 -21.67
C TRP A 450 -22.47 -17.72 -21.88
N GLN A 451 -21.98 -18.95 -22.11
CA GLN A 451 -22.83 -20.13 -22.17
C GLN A 451 -23.60 -20.33 -20.86
N SER A 452 -22.94 -20.13 -19.71
CA SER A 452 -23.61 -20.19 -18.40
C SER A 452 -24.68 -19.12 -18.26
N PHE A 453 -24.45 -17.90 -18.76
CA PHE A 453 -25.47 -16.83 -18.74
C PHE A 453 -26.68 -17.20 -19.62
N VAL A 454 -26.44 -17.73 -20.82
CA VAL A 454 -27.50 -18.17 -21.70
C VAL A 454 -28.31 -19.30 -21.05
N ASP A 455 -27.64 -20.31 -20.45
CA ASP A 455 -28.31 -21.41 -19.76
C ASP A 455 -29.15 -20.95 -18.58
N LEU A 456 -28.64 -20.02 -17.77
CA LEU A 456 -29.36 -19.39 -16.65
C LEU A 456 -30.61 -18.63 -17.13
N SER A 457 -30.48 -17.89 -18.22
CA SER A 457 -31.59 -17.08 -18.76
C SER A 457 -32.62 -17.94 -19.47
N ARG A 458 -32.20 -18.87 -20.33
CA ARG A 458 -33.11 -19.63 -21.21
C ARG A 458 -33.71 -20.87 -20.55
N ASN A 459 -32.93 -21.56 -19.70
CA ASN A 459 -33.38 -22.82 -19.08
C ASN A 459 -33.97 -22.57 -17.68
N ASP A 460 -33.37 -21.67 -16.88
CA ASP A 460 -33.82 -21.39 -15.52
C ASP A 460 -34.70 -20.14 -15.38
N GLY A 461 -34.89 -19.36 -16.47
CA GLY A 461 -35.70 -18.15 -16.47
C GLY A 461 -35.11 -16.97 -15.67
N VAL A 462 -33.84 -17.01 -15.35
CA VAL A 462 -33.15 -15.93 -14.59
C VAL A 462 -33.02 -14.69 -15.48
N THR A 463 -33.45 -13.57 -14.99
CA THR A 463 -33.24 -12.27 -15.65
C THR A 463 -31.84 -11.76 -15.38
N ILE A 464 -31.08 -11.42 -16.42
CA ILE A 464 -29.67 -11.03 -16.30
C ILE A 464 -29.51 -9.56 -16.71
N PHE A 465 -28.98 -8.76 -15.76
CA PHE A 465 -28.56 -7.38 -16.01
C PHE A 465 -27.04 -7.33 -15.98
N ILE A 466 -26.42 -7.08 -17.13
CA ILE A 466 -24.97 -7.13 -17.28
C ILE A 466 -24.42 -5.76 -17.66
N SER A 467 -23.46 -5.21 -16.90
CA SER A 467 -22.66 -4.10 -17.38
C SER A 467 -21.45 -4.63 -18.16
N THR A 468 -21.18 -4.02 -19.28
CA THR A 468 -19.99 -4.32 -20.07
C THR A 468 -19.52 -3.10 -20.85
N HIS A 469 -18.27 -3.10 -21.23
CA HIS A 469 -17.68 -2.15 -22.18
C HIS A 469 -17.20 -2.87 -23.46
N PHE A 470 -17.47 -4.20 -23.57
CA PHE A 470 -17.12 -5.01 -24.72
C PHE A 470 -18.28 -5.03 -25.71
N MET A 471 -18.02 -4.62 -26.96
CA MET A 471 -19.06 -4.56 -27.97
C MET A 471 -19.49 -5.95 -28.42
N ASN A 472 -18.58 -6.89 -28.57
CA ASN A 472 -18.88 -8.30 -28.90
C ASN A 472 -19.74 -9.00 -27.82
N GLU A 473 -19.70 -8.56 -26.56
CA GLU A 473 -20.62 -9.05 -25.52
C GLU A 473 -21.97 -8.35 -25.58
N ALA A 474 -21.97 -7.06 -25.84
CA ALA A 474 -23.19 -6.29 -26.00
C ALA A 474 -24.04 -6.81 -27.15
N GLU A 475 -23.41 -7.28 -28.24
CA GLU A 475 -24.07 -7.93 -29.36
C GLU A 475 -24.75 -9.26 -29.00
N ARG A 476 -24.35 -9.90 -27.89
CA ARG A 476 -24.94 -11.13 -27.34
C ARG A 476 -26.15 -10.88 -26.43
N CYS A 477 -26.40 -9.64 -26.04
CA CYS A 477 -27.56 -9.27 -25.23
C CYS A 477 -28.84 -9.18 -26.08
N ASP A 478 -29.99 -9.46 -25.46
CA ASP A 478 -31.29 -9.31 -26.13
C ASP A 478 -31.61 -7.84 -26.44
N ARG A 479 -31.34 -6.97 -25.44
CA ARG A 479 -31.40 -5.51 -25.58
C ARG A 479 -30.24 -4.86 -24.81
N ILE A 480 -29.92 -3.67 -25.22
CA ILE A 480 -28.87 -2.87 -24.58
C ILE A 480 -29.34 -1.43 -24.35
N SER A 481 -28.84 -0.83 -23.28
CA SER A 481 -28.91 0.61 -23.05
C SER A 481 -27.53 1.24 -23.06
N LEU A 482 -27.40 2.35 -23.80
CA LEU A 482 -26.18 3.13 -23.85
C LEU A 482 -26.27 4.29 -22.84
N MET A 483 -25.31 4.38 -21.92
CA MET A 483 -25.28 5.38 -20.86
C MET A 483 -24.09 6.32 -21.01
N HIS A 484 -24.30 7.63 -20.82
CA HIS A 484 -23.25 8.65 -20.78
C HIS A 484 -23.62 9.74 -19.77
N ALA A 485 -22.64 10.22 -19.02
CA ALA A 485 -22.80 11.33 -18.06
C ALA A 485 -24.05 11.24 -17.15
N GLY A 486 -24.37 10.03 -16.69
CA GLY A 486 -25.54 9.78 -15.83
C GLY A 486 -26.87 9.57 -16.57
N LYS A 487 -26.93 9.70 -17.89
CA LYS A 487 -28.14 9.59 -18.69
C LYS A 487 -28.11 8.40 -19.63
N VAL A 488 -29.28 7.82 -19.91
CA VAL A 488 -29.46 6.82 -20.98
C VAL A 488 -29.65 7.55 -22.29
N LEU A 489 -28.80 7.28 -23.28
CA LEU A 489 -28.84 7.90 -24.63
C LEU A 489 -29.81 7.18 -25.56
N VAL A 490 -29.76 5.84 -25.56
CA VAL A 490 -30.56 4.97 -26.38
C VAL A 490 -30.74 3.61 -25.72
N SER A 491 -31.89 2.96 -25.90
CA SER A 491 -32.18 1.62 -25.42
C SER A 491 -32.98 0.85 -26.49
N ASP A 492 -32.35 -0.17 -27.09
CA ASP A 492 -32.96 -1.02 -28.13
C ASP A 492 -32.15 -2.32 -28.31
N THR A 493 -32.57 -3.18 -29.25
CA THR A 493 -31.73 -4.33 -29.66
C THR A 493 -30.45 -3.87 -30.33
N PRO A 494 -29.31 -4.59 -30.17
CA PRO A 494 -28.03 -4.20 -30.80
C PRO A 494 -28.16 -3.94 -32.31
N ALA A 495 -28.88 -4.83 -33.03
CA ALA A 495 -29.09 -4.70 -34.47
C ALA A 495 -29.89 -3.46 -34.88
N ASN A 496 -30.88 -3.04 -34.08
CA ASN A 496 -31.63 -1.84 -34.33
C ASN A 496 -30.82 -0.56 -34.13
N ILE A 497 -29.98 -0.52 -33.08
CA ILE A 497 -29.09 0.62 -32.81
C ILE A 497 -28.10 0.81 -33.97
N VAL A 498 -27.49 -0.25 -34.46
CA VAL A 498 -26.59 -0.19 -35.63
C VAL A 498 -27.31 0.34 -36.85
N ARG A 499 -28.52 -0.16 -37.11
CA ARG A 499 -29.33 0.26 -38.25
C ARG A 499 -29.77 1.71 -38.15
N GLN A 500 -30.25 2.16 -36.99
CA GLN A 500 -30.68 3.55 -36.76
C GLN A 500 -29.57 4.56 -36.96
N ARG A 501 -28.31 4.15 -36.63
CA ARG A 501 -27.15 5.02 -36.78
C ARG A 501 -26.47 4.90 -38.15
N GLY A 502 -26.86 3.94 -38.98
CA GLY A 502 -26.22 3.70 -40.28
C GLY A 502 -24.74 3.26 -40.13
N ALA A 503 -24.38 2.67 -39.00
CA ALA A 503 -23.00 2.26 -38.66
C ALA A 503 -22.69 0.86 -39.20
N ALA A 504 -21.42 0.54 -39.44
CA ALA A 504 -21.00 -0.77 -39.88
C ALA A 504 -21.05 -1.83 -38.75
N ASN A 505 -20.88 -1.42 -37.49
CA ASN A 505 -20.91 -2.28 -36.32
C ASN A 505 -21.38 -1.52 -35.06
N LEU A 506 -21.61 -2.26 -33.97
CA LEU A 506 -22.08 -1.69 -32.71
C LEU A 506 -21.08 -0.69 -32.08
N GLN A 507 -19.78 -0.91 -32.25
CA GLN A 507 -18.74 -0.02 -31.74
C GLN A 507 -18.81 1.36 -32.42
N GLU A 508 -18.95 1.41 -33.72
CA GLU A 508 -19.08 2.64 -34.47
C GLU A 508 -20.37 3.38 -34.08
N ALA A 509 -21.50 2.64 -33.96
CA ALA A 509 -22.75 3.19 -33.49
C ALA A 509 -22.64 3.82 -32.09
N PHE A 510 -21.97 3.14 -31.16
CA PHE A 510 -21.73 3.62 -29.80
C PHE A 510 -20.88 4.88 -29.77
N VAL A 511 -19.75 4.90 -30.50
CA VAL A 511 -18.88 6.08 -30.61
C VAL A 511 -19.62 7.27 -31.22
N SER A 512 -20.49 7.04 -32.25
CA SER A 512 -21.31 8.06 -32.86
C SER A 512 -22.29 8.68 -31.85
N CYS A 513 -22.97 7.83 -31.04
CA CYS A 513 -23.89 8.31 -29.99
C CYS A 513 -23.15 9.14 -28.93
N LEU A 514 -21.95 8.71 -28.53
CA LEU A 514 -21.16 9.44 -27.56
C LEU A 514 -20.64 10.78 -28.09
N LYS A 515 -20.16 10.84 -29.33
CA LYS A 515 -19.69 12.09 -29.97
C LYS A 515 -20.82 13.09 -30.07
N GLU A 516 -22.01 12.66 -30.43
CA GLU A 516 -23.21 13.51 -30.49
C GLU A 516 -23.61 14.05 -29.11
N ALA A 517 -23.60 13.18 -28.07
CA ALA A 517 -23.92 13.58 -26.70
C ALA A 517 -22.93 14.62 -26.17
N ILE A 518 -21.61 14.38 -26.38
CA ILE A 518 -20.54 15.30 -25.98
C ILE A 518 -20.65 16.63 -26.72
N ALA A 519 -20.94 16.62 -28.02
CA ALA A 519 -21.14 17.86 -28.82
C ALA A 519 -22.33 18.70 -28.31
N ASN A 520 -23.42 18.03 -27.90
CA ASN A 520 -24.60 18.69 -27.34
C ASN A 520 -24.36 19.28 -25.93
N GLU A 521 -23.49 18.66 -25.12
CA GLU A 521 -23.12 19.16 -23.80
C GLU A 521 -22.08 20.30 -23.86
N ALA A 522 -21.20 20.29 -24.85
CA ALA A 522 -20.03 21.18 -24.93
C ALA A 522 -20.32 22.60 -25.44
N GLY A 523 -21.57 22.97 -25.74
CA GLY A 523 -22.00 24.32 -26.15
C GLY A 523 -20.88 25.33 -26.43
N SER A 524 -20.32 25.41 -27.64
CA SER A 524 -19.35 26.39 -28.20
C SER A 524 -17.91 26.45 -27.56
N GLY A 525 -17.53 25.52 -26.71
CA GLY A 525 -16.18 25.52 -26.06
C GLY A 525 -15.33 24.26 -26.33
N ALA A 526 -15.71 23.40 -27.26
CA ALA A 526 -14.97 22.20 -27.57
C ALA A 526 -13.61 22.55 -28.23
N VAL A 527 -12.50 22.11 -27.64
CA VAL A 527 -11.17 22.12 -28.29
C VAL A 527 -11.30 21.31 -29.58
N SER A 528 -10.93 21.94 -30.70
CA SER A 528 -11.03 21.32 -32.02
C SER A 528 -10.06 20.11 -32.09
N VAL A 529 -10.50 19.01 -32.70
CA VAL A 529 -9.63 17.86 -33.03
C VAL A 529 -8.38 18.28 -33.80
N ALA A 530 -8.48 19.37 -34.56
CA ALA A 530 -7.34 19.97 -35.28
C ALA A 530 -6.29 20.55 -34.33
N ASP A 531 -6.71 21.17 -33.20
CA ASP A 531 -5.78 21.72 -32.20
C ASP A 531 -5.05 20.60 -31.40
N GLU A 532 -5.71 19.46 -31.21
CA GLU A 532 -5.11 18.26 -30.59
C GLU A 532 -4.06 17.64 -31.52
N LEU A 533 -4.32 17.55 -32.83
CA LEU A 533 -3.40 17.06 -33.84
C LEU A 533 -2.17 17.98 -34.02
N GLU A 534 -2.37 19.30 -34.00
CA GLU A 534 -1.25 20.26 -34.08
C GLU A 534 -0.34 20.20 -32.87
N ALA A 535 -0.91 19.99 -31.68
CA ALA A 535 -0.14 19.74 -30.45
C ALA A 535 0.65 18.43 -30.49
N LEU A 536 0.10 17.38 -31.12
CA LEU A 536 0.76 16.10 -31.36
C LEU A 536 2.02 16.25 -32.23
N HIS A 537 1.91 16.97 -33.36
CA HIS A 537 3.06 17.24 -34.24
C HIS A 537 4.14 18.11 -33.59
N ALA A 538 3.77 18.94 -32.61
CA ALA A 538 4.76 19.72 -31.85
C ALA A 538 5.58 18.85 -30.88
N VAL A 539 4.99 17.83 -30.27
CA VAL A 539 5.68 16.89 -29.35
C VAL A 539 6.81 16.14 -30.05
N ALA A 540 6.58 15.72 -31.28
CA ALA A 540 7.51 14.82 -32.02
C ALA A 540 8.73 15.49 -32.63
N ARG A 541 8.69 16.81 -32.82
CA ARG A 541 9.75 17.56 -33.58
C ARG A 541 11.06 17.80 -32.81
N HIS A 542 11.13 17.52 -31.50
CA HIS A 542 12.31 17.87 -30.69
C HIS A 542 12.93 16.64 -30.04
N HIS A 543 13.80 15.96 -30.77
CA HIS A 543 14.59 14.84 -30.23
C HIS A 543 15.88 15.36 -29.62
N GLU A 544 15.96 15.42 -28.27
CA GLU A 544 17.23 15.68 -27.57
C GLU A 544 17.92 14.34 -27.26
N GLN A 545 19.16 14.17 -27.68
CA GLN A 545 19.94 13.00 -27.29
C GLN A 545 20.15 12.95 -25.78
N PRO A 546 19.99 11.79 -25.14
CA PRO A 546 20.14 11.62 -23.69
C PRO A 546 21.56 12.00 -23.23
N LYS A 547 21.64 12.94 -22.29
CA LYS A 547 22.91 13.44 -21.72
C LYS A 547 23.66 12.32 -20.96
N PRO A 548 25.02 12.35 -20.97
CA PRO A 548 25.82 11.31 -20.30
C PRO A 548 25.53 11.24 -18.81
N ARG A 549 25.41 10.01 -18.29
CA ARG A 549 25.06 9.70 -16.91
C ARG A 549 26.12 10.18 -15.91
N ARG A 550 25.71 10.98 -14.92
CA ARG A 550 26.46 11.19 -13.69
C ARG A 550 26.08 10.13 -12.66
N PHE A 551 27.04 9.67 -11.86
CA PHE A 551 26.81 8.66 -10.80
C PHE A 551 25.79 9.15 -9.76
N LEU A 552 25.80 10.44 -9.43
CA LEU A 552 24.85 11.12 -8.57
C LEU A 552 24.37 12.40 -9.29
N ASP A 553 23.06 12.53 -9.49
CA ASP A 553 22.44 13.72 -10.05
C ASP A 553 21.52 14.36 -9.01
N LEU A 554 21.88 15.55 -8.55
CA LEU A 554 21.14 16.30 -7.53
C LEU A 554 19.71 16.65 -7.99
N ARG A 555 19.48 16.77 -9.30
CA ARG A 555 18.13 17.04 -9.84
C ARG A 555 17.22 15.84 -9.66
N ARG A 556 17.70 14.63 -9.96
CA ARG A 556 16.95 13.37 -9.75
C ARG A 556 16.68 13.13 -8.27
N LEU A 557 17.70 13.31 -7.43
CA LEU A 557 17.58 13.22 -5.98
C LEU A 557 16.55 14.23 -5.46
N GLY A 558 16.64 15.50 -5.87
CA GLY A 558 15.71 16.55 -5.50
C GLY A 558 14.27 16.28 -5.98
N SER A 559 14.11 15.62 -7.14
CA SER A 559 12.78 15.20 -7.62
C SER A 559 12.10 14.20 -6.69
N TYR A 560 12.83 13.18 -6.24
CA TYR A 560 12.30 12.23 -5.26
C TYR A 560 12.02 12.89 -3.91
N ALA A 561 12.92 13.76 -3.44
CA ALA A 561 12.72 14.48 -2.19
C ALA A 561 11.49 15.40 -2.26
N LEU A 562 11.31 16.15 -3.35
CA LEU A 562 10.14 17.01 -3.54
C LEU A 562 8.84 16.20 -3.61
N ARG A 563 8.83 15.11 -4.38
CA ARG A 563 7.66 14.23 -4.46
C ARG A 563 7.26 13.68 -3.09
N GLU A 564 8.23 13.13 -2.34
CA GLU A 564 8.00 12.56 -1.03
C GLU A 564 7.53 13.62 -0.03
N SER A 565 8.08 14.84 -0.11
CA SER A 565 7.64 15.99 0.72
C SER A 565 6.19 16.36 0.44
N LEU A 566 5.78 16.40 -0.85
CA LEU A 566 4.39 16.68 -1.23
C LEU A 566 3.44 15.58 -0.75
N GLU A 567 3.86 14.32 -0.83
CA GLU A 567 3.08 13.18 -0.34
C GLU A 567 2.89 13.21 1.17
N LEU A 568 3.95 13.53 1.93
CA LEU A 568 3.88 13.71 3.39
C LEU A 568 2.98 14.87 3.79
N TRP A 569 3.11 16.02 3.10
CA TRP A 569 2.31 17.21 3.38
C TRP A 569 0.81 17.00 3.13
N ARG A 570 0.48 16.20 2.12
CA ARG A 570 -0.91 15.88 1.74
C ARG A 570 -1.51 14.69 2.51
N ASP A 571 -0.75 14.07 3.43
CA ASP A 571 -1.22 12.99 4.29
C ASP A 571 -1.31 13.47 5.75
N PRO A 572 -2.45 14.08 6.17
CA PRO A 572 -2.60 14.63 7.51
C PRO A 572 -2.54 13.57 8.61
N ILE A 573 -2.88 12.32 8.29
CA ILE A 573 -2.86 11.22 9.27
C ILE A 573 -1.42 10.91 9.67
N ARG A 574 -0.49 10.79 8.70
CA ARG A 574 0.92 10.56 9.00
C ARG A 574 1.57 11.73 9.72
N ALA A 575 1.25 12.96 9.30
CA ALA A 575 1.76 14.15 9.94
C ALA A 575 1.26 14.25 11.39
N SER A 576 -0.04 14.03 11.64
CA SER A 576 -0.60 14.03 13.00
C SER A 576 0.03 12.95 13.87
N PHE A 577 0.21 11.73 13.36
CA PHE A 577 0.86 10.65 14.11
C PHE A 577 2.31 10.98 14.45
N ALA A 578 3.05 11.61 13.54
CA ALA A 578 4.44 11.99 13.77
C ALA A 578 4.61 13.04 14.88
N PHE A 579 3.71 14.01 14.97
CA PHE A 579 3.83 15.12 15.93
C PHE A 579 2.99 14.90 17.19
N VAL A 580 1.68 14.73 17.06
CA VAL A 580 0.77 14.60 18.21
C VAL A 580 1.01 13.26 18.92
N GLY A 581 1.20 12.18 18.18
CA GLY A 581 1.53 10.86 18.73
C GLY A 581 2.83 10.89 19.52
N SER A 582 3.86 11.59 19.03
CA SER A 582 5.14 11.76 19.72
C SER A 582 4.99 12.52 21.04
N LEU A 583 4.20 13.61 21.04
CA LEU A 583 3.96 14.41 22.26
C LEU A 583 3.17 13.63 23.31
N ILE A 584 2.13 12.91 22.88
CA ILE A 584 1.35 12.03 23.78
C ILE A 584 2.27 10.98 24.39
N LEU A 585 3.11 10.35 23.57
CA LEU A 585 4.03 9.31 24.03
C LEU A 585 5.07 9.87 25.01
N LEU A 586 5.63 11.07 24.75
CA LEU A 586 6.55 11.73 25.67
C LEU A 586 5.85 12.09 26.99
N PHE A 587 4.60 12.57 26.92
CA PHE A 587 3.82 12.89 28.12
C PHE A 587 3.56 11.63 28.95
N VAL A 588 3.04 10.57 28.32
CA VAL A 588 2.67 9.33 29.00
C VAL A 588 3.90 8.63 29.59
N LEU A 589 4.99 8.50 28.82
CA LEU A 589 6.19 7.84 29.30
C LEU A 589 6.97 8.70 30.30
N GLY A 590 6.95 10.03 30.14
CA GLY A 590 7.67 10.95 31.02
C GLY A 590 7.08 11.02 32.43
N TYR A 591 5.76 10.98 32.55
CA TYR A 591 5.06 10.96 33.84
C TYR A 591 4.69 9.54 34.32
N GLY A 592 4.47 8.61 33.40
CA GLY A 592 4.05 7.24 33.72
C GLY A 592 5.20 6.33 34.20
N ILE A 593 6.45 6.63 33.83
CA ILE A 593 7.60 5.87 34.32
C ILE A 593 8.25 6.65 35.46
N SER A 594 7.84 6.36 36.68
CA SER A 594 8.49 6.91 37.89
C SER A 594 9.32 5.84 38.56
N MET A 595 10.60 6.18 38.82
CA MET A 595 11.49 5.45 39.70
C MET A 595 11.61 6.11 41.08
N ASP A 596 10.81 7.17 41.29
CA ASP A 596 10.77 7.85 42.57
C ASP A 596 10.12 6.91 43.59
N VAL A 597 10.80 6.76 44.70
CA VAL A 597 10.37 5.90 45.80
C VAL A 597 9.97 6.83 46.94
N GLU A 598 8.75 7.39 46.81
CA GLU A 598 8.11 8.28 47.80
C GLU A 598 6.74 7.66 48.16
N ASP A 599 6.20 8.06 49.29
CA ASP A 599 4.88 7.65 49.81
C ASP A 599 4.71 6.12 49.90
N LEU A 600 5.78 5.39 50.31
CA LEU A 600 5.68 3.95 50.51
C LEU A 600 4.76 3.64 51.69
N PRO A 601 3.68 2.86 51.51
CA PRO A 601 2.82 2.46 52.60
C PRO A 601 3.59 1.55 53.55
N PHE A 602 3.61 1.94 54.82
CA PHE A 602 4.21 1.13 55.87
C PHE A 602 3.31 1.02 57.09
N ALA A 603 3.43 -0.06 57.83
CA ALA A 603 2.76 -0.24 59.09
C ALA A 603 3.67 -0.90 60.14
N VAL A 604 3.34 -0.74 61.40
CA VAL A 604 4.14 -1.22 62.51
C VAL A 604 3.38 -2.27 63.33
N LEU A 605 4.02 -3.39 63.60
CA LEU A 605 3.65 -4.35 64.62
C LEU A 605 4.39 -4.00 65.90
N ASP A 606 3.84 -3.06 66.71
CA ASP A 606 4.46 -2.65 67.95
C ASP A 606 4.03 -3.56 69.11
N ARG A 607 4.94 -4.43 69.54
CA ARG A 607 4.71 -5.32 70.67
C ARG A 607 5.20 -4.77 71.99
N ASP A 608 5.86 -3.59 71.97
CA ASP A 608 6.38 -2.92 73.18
C ASP A 608 5.40 -1.87 73.71
N GLN A 609 4.71 -1.18 72.82
CA GLN A 609 3.67 -0.18 73.11
C GLN A 609 4.14 0.94 74.07
N THR A 610 5.40 1.34 73.95
CA THR A 610 6.00 2.37 74.81
C THR A 610 6.09 3.72 74.10
N THR A 611 6.46 4.75 74.81
CA THR A 611 6.73 6.09 74.20
C THR A 611 7.95 6.03 73.29
N ILE A 612 8.94 5.16 73.53
CA ILE A 612 10.18 5.04 72.74
C ILE A 612 9.88 4.31 71.44
N SER A 613 9.08 3.24 71.47
CA SER A 613 8.64 2.53 70.24
C SER A 613 7.80 3.42 69.34
N ARG A 614 6.90 4.26 69.93
CA ARG A 614 6.13 5.22 69.18
C ARG A 614 7.02 6.36 68.59
N ASP A 615 7.99 6.85 69.35
CA ASP A 615 8.96 7.85 68.88
C ASP A 615 9.77 7.33 67.67
N TYR A 616 10.17 6.05 67.66
CA TYR A 616 10.80 5.39 66.52
C TYR A 616 9.90 5.32 65.30
N THR A 617 8.65 4.98 65.49
CA THR A 617 7.62 4.96 64.41
C THR A 617 7.42 6.35 63.81
N LEU A 618 7.34 7.40 64.65
CA LEU A 618 7.15 8.79 64.23
C LEU A 618 8.33 9.31 63.40
N GLU A 619 9.55 8.85 63.66
CA GLU A 619 10.70 9.21 62.85
C GLU A 619 10.59 8.72 61.38
N ILE A 620 10.04 7.52 61.22
CA ILE A 620 9.81 6.97 59.89
C ILE A 620 8.60 7.58 59.21
N SER A 621 7.48 7.79 59.93
CA SER A 621 6.28 8.42 59.40
C SER A 621 6.45 9.92 59.11
N GLY A 622 7.39 10.60 59.82
CA GLY A 622 7.77 11.99 59.56
C GLY A 622 8.59 12.21 58.28
N SER A 623 9.04 11.13 57.62
CA SER A 623 9.81 11.22 56.38
C SER A 623 8.88 11.35 55.16
N ARG A 624 9.35 12.00 54.11
CA ARG A 624 8.62 12.04 52.82
C ARG A 624 8.58 10.73 52.06
N TYR A 625 9.28 9.70 52.54
CA TYR A 625 9.43 8.42 51.84
C TYR A 625 8.41 7.41 52.24
N PHE A 626 7.79 7.54 53.41
CA PHE A 626 6.91 6.55 54.00
C PHE A 626 5.58 7.16 54.48
N THR A 627 4.50 6.55 54.14
CA THR A 627 3.13 6.88 54.60
C THR A 627 2.65 5.82 55.57
N GLU A 628 2.30 6.24 56.79
CA GLU A 628 1.86 5.31 57.84
C GLU A 628 0.44 4.83 57.61
N GLU A 629 0.25 3.53 57.57
CA GLU A 629 -1.01 2.80 57.47
C GLU A 629 -1.44 2.31 58.85
N PRO A 630 -2.71 1.88 59.04
CA PRO A 630 -3.15 1.35 60.30
C PRO A 630 -2.24 0.25 60.87
N PRO A 631 -1.98 0.21 62.21
CA PRO A 631 -1.02 -0.71 62.80
C PRO A 631 -1.37 -2.16 62.54
N ILE A 632 -0.36 -3.01 62.43
CA ILE A 632 -0.50 -4.45 62.24
C ILE A 632 -0.90 -5.11 63.54
N ARG A 633 -1.89 -6.00 63.48
CA ARG A 633 -2.47 -6.65 64.70
C ARG A 633 -1.64 -7.85 65.14
N ASP A 634 -1.23 -8.66 64.21
CA ASP A 634 -0.51 -9.92 64.47
C ASP A 634 0.34 -10.30 63.23
N PRO A 635 1.23 -11.32 63.33
CA PRO A 635 2.05 -11.76 62.20
C PRO A 635 1.24 -12.23 60.99
N THR A 636 0.05 -12.80 61.20
CA THR A 636 -0.81 -13.25 60.09
C THR A 636 -1.39 -12.06 59.33
N ASP A 637 -1.72 -10.99 60.00
CA ASP A 637 -2.15 -9.71 59.40
C ASP A 637 -0.98 -9.05 58.62
N LEU A 638 0.26 -9.15 59.14
CA LEU A 638 1.49 -8.69 58.45
C LEU A 638 1.64 -9.42 57.12
N ASP A 639 1.68 -10.75 57.15
CA ASP A 639 1.86 -11.59 55.97
C ASP A 639 0.76 -11.35 54.93
N LYS A 640 -0.50 -11.23 55.39
CA LYS A 640 -1.63 -10.96 54.51
C LYS A 640 -1.52 -9.61 53.81
N ARG A 641 -1.33 -8.54 54.56
CA ARG A 641 -1.27 -7.17 54.00
C ARG A 641 -0.07 -6.96 53.10
N MET A 642 1.09 -7.60 53.40
CA MET A 642 2.24 -7.62 52.51
C MET A 642 1.96 -8.42 51.23
N SER A 643 1.30 -9.60 51.34
CA SER A 643 0.98 -10.42 50.16
C SER A 643 -0.09 -9.78 49.26
N GLU A 644 -0.99 -9.01 49.83
CA GLU A 644 -1.99 -8.23 49.09
C GLU A 644 -1.43 -6.94 48.47
N GLY A 645 -0.16 -6.59 48.77
CA GLY A 645 0.51 -5.39 48.28
C GLY A 645 0.04 -4.10 48.97
N GLU A 646 -0.66 -4.19 50.06
CA GLU A 646 -1.11 -3.02 50.84
C GLU A 646 0.03 -2.34 51.57
N LEU A 647 1.10 -3.09 51.93
CA LEU A 647 2.29 -2.60 52.61
C LEU A 647 3.55 -2.86 51.74
N SER A 648 4.38 -1.84 51.62
CA SER A 648 5.75 -1.97 51.03
C SER A 648 6.83 -2.21 52.10
N LEU A 649 6.55 -1.82 53.37
CA LEU A 649 7.41 -1.98 54.53
C LEU A 649 6.54 -2.35 55.75
N ALA A 650 6.95 -3.37 56.46
CA ALA A 650 6.41 -3.65 57.80
C ALA A 650 7.54 -3.68 58.82
N LEU A 651 7.32 -2.98 59.92
CA LEU A 651 8.29 -2.92 61.01
C LEU A 651 7.74 -3.74 62.19
N GLU A 652 8.55 -4.66 62.75
CA GLU A 652 8.24 -5.43 63.94
C GLU A 652 9.16 -5.00 65.05
N ILE A 653 8.53 -4.37 66.07
CA ILE A 653 9.24 -3.93 67.30
C ILE A 653 9.01 -5.00 68.36
N PRO A 654 10.03 -5.64 68.91
CA PRO A 654 9.91 -6.72 69.83
C PRO A 654 9.42 -6.23 71.22
N PRO A 655 8.79 -7.11 72.05
CA PRO A 655 8.39 -6.77 73.40
C PRO A 655 9.62 -6.52 74.28
N GLY A 656 9.57 -5.49 75.14
CA GLY A 656 10.67 -5.10 75.96
C GLY A 656 11.73 -4.22 75.33
N PHE A 657 11.46 -3.72 74.09
CA PHE A 657 12.34 -2.85 73.32
C PHE A 657 12.89 -1.67 74.14
N ALA A 658 11.98 -0.88 74.76
CA ALA A 658 12.41 0.29 75.54
C ALA A 658 13.20 -0.08 76.77
N ARG A 659 12.84 -1.15 77.49
CA ARG A 659 13.55 -1.63 78.65
C ARG A 659 14.99 -2.11 78.32
N ASP A 660 15.12 -2.87 77.26
CA ASP A 660 16.42 -3.44 76.90
C ASP A 660 17.33 -2.41 76.30
N LEU A 661 16.79 -1.47 75.52
CA LEU A 661 17.53 -0.27 75.04
C LEU A 661 18.03 0.60 76.19
N ALA A 662 17.18 0.85 77.21
CA ALA A 662 17.59 1.60 78.40
C ALA A 662 18.68 0.88 79.23
N ALA A 663 18.67 -0.47 79.24
CA ALA A 663 19.64 -1.31 79.87
C ALA A 663 20.96 -1.49 79.09
N GLY A 664 21.08 -0.85 77.92
CA GLY A 664 22.21 -0.97 77.01
C GLY A 664 22.39 -2.31 76.34
N ARG A 665 21.31 -3.10 76.26
CA ARG A 665 21.32 -4.41 75.62
C ARG A 665 21.08 -4.28 74.13
N SER A 666 21.61 -5.22 73.33
CA SER A 666 21.37 -5.31 71.91
C SER A 666 19.89 -5.72 71.66
N VAL A 667 19.18 -4.98 70.87
CA VAL A 667 17.80 -5.22 70.46
C VAL A 667 17.73 -5.18 68.94
N GLU A 668 17.02 -6.16 68.34
CA GLU A 668 16.79 -6.25 66.89
C GLU A 668 15.36 -5.82 66.55
N ILE A 669 15.23 -4.87 65.66
CA ILE A 669 13.97 -4.49 65.01
C ILE A 669 13.98 -5.16 63.64
N ALA A 670 12.90 -5.90 63.31
CA ALA A 670 12.75 -6.50 62.01
C ALA A 670 12.05 -5.52 61.06
N ALA A 671 12.69 -5.32 59.92
CA ALA A 671 12.10 -4.57 58.80
C ALA A 671 11.82 -5.53 57.64
N TRP A 672 10.56 -5.80 57.38
CA TRP A 672 10.05 -6.66 56.31
C TRP A 672 9.77 -5.78 55.08
N LEU A 673 10.44 -6.04 53.95
CA LEU A 673 10.30 -5.27 52.71
C LEU A 673 9.74 -6.18 51.63
N ASP A 674 8.82 -5.67 50.81
CA ASP A 674 8.27 -6.39 49.67
C ASP A 674 9.33 -6.58 48.57
N GLY A 675 9.87 -7.80 48.45
CA GLY A 675 10.93 -8.16 47.49
C GLY A 675 10.49 -8.29 46.04
N ALA A 676 9.23 -8.11 45.71
CA ALA A 676 8.73 -8.30 44.35
C ALA A 676 9.35 -7.33 43.32
N MET A 677 9.78 -6.14 43.75
CA MET A 677 10.45 -5.15 42.93
C MET A 677 11.88 -4.84 43.43
N PRO A 678 12.94 -5.55 43.02
CA PRO A 678 14.27 -5.47 43.60
C PRO A 678 14.89 -4.06 43.64
N MET A 679 14.64 -3.23 42.63
CA MET A 679 15.19 -1.87 42.56
C MET A 679 14.54 -0.95 43.62
N ARG A 680 13.22 -1.03 43.77
CA ARG A 680 12.48 -0.26 44.80
C ARG A 680 12.87 -0.70 46.21
N VAL A 681 13.03 -1.99 46.41
CA VAL A 681 13.41 -2.58 47.69
C VAL A 681 14.78 -2.09 48.16
N LYS A 682 15.82 -2.10 47.28
CA LYS A 682 17.13 -1.60 47.62
C LYS A 682 17.12 -0.12 48.04
N THR A 683 16.32 0.68 47.36
CA THR A 683 16.14 2.11 47.69
C THR A 683 15.43 2.26 49.04
N ALA A 684 14.30 1.56 49.24
CA ALA A 684 13.57 1.56 50.49
C ALA A 684 14.44 1.08 51.67
N GLN A 685 15.24 0.00 51.49
CA GLN A 685 16.19 -0.47 52.46
C GLN A 685 17.19 0.62 52.86
N GLY A 686 17.72 1.36 51.88
CA GLY A 686 18.63 2.48 52.17
C GLY A 686 17.94 3.60 53.00
N TYR A 687 16.69 3.91 52.69
CA TYR A 687 15.91 4.87 53.45
C TYR A 687 15.64 4.41 54.91
N VAL A 688 15.23 3.17 55.09
CA VAL A 688 15.01 2.59 56.43
C VAL A 688 16.32 2.63 57.26
N GLN A 689 17.42 2.19 56.66
CA GLN A 689 18.73 2.21 57.34
C GLN A 689 19.18 3.63 57.66
N GLY A 690 18.96 4.62 56.77
CA GLY A 690 19.28 6.00 56.99
C GLY A 690 18.49 6.62 58.13
N LEU A 691 17.17 6.42 58.17
CA LEU A 691 16.27 6.91 59.21
C LEU A 691 16.59 6.24 60.53
N HIS A 692 16.87 4.94 60.55
CA HIS A 692 17.27 4.18 61.73
C HIS A 692 18.59 4.75 62.33
N ALA A 693 19.58 4.95 61.46
CA ALA A 693 20.87 5.55 61.92
C ALA A 693 20.66 6.99 62.46
N HIS A 694 19.75 7.79 61.85
CA HIS A 694 19.44 9.11 62.31
C HIS A 694 18.79 9.10 63.67
N TRP A 695 17.78 8.26 63.87
CA TRP A 695 17.11 8.06 65.14
C TRP A 695 18.05 7.62 66.26
N LEU A 696 18.92 6.62 65.97
CA LEU A 696 19.94 6.18 66.93
C LEU A 696 20.90 7.29 67.33
N THR A 697 21.33 8.10 66.34
CA THR A 697 22.23 9.25 66.60
C THR A 697 21.52 10.32 67.47
N GLN A 698 20.27 10.59 67.21
CA GLN A 698 19.48 11.53 68.00
C GLN A 698 19.26 11.02 69.42
N LYS A 699 18.94 9.77 69.63
CA LYS A 699 18.80 9.17 70.95
C LYS A 699 20.09 9.10 71.75
N ALA A 700 21.18 8.75 71.09
CA ALA A 700 22.49 8.75 71.73
C ALA A 700 22.90 10.17 72.14
N ARG A 701 22.55 11.22 71.36
CA ARG A 701 22.76 12.64 71.69
C ARG A 701 21.91 13.06 72.89
N GLU A 702 20.68 12.65 73.00
CA GLU A 702 19.77 12.91 74.13
C GLU A 702 20.31 12.23 75.42
N LEU A 703 20.83 11.01 75.33
CA LEU A 703 21.22 10.20 76.51
C LEU A 703 22.67 10.51 76.99
N TYR A 704 23.57 10.79 76.07
CA TYR A 704 25.02 10.88 76.38
C TYR A 704 25.65 12.23 76.05
N GLY A 705 24.87 13.20 75.55
CA GLY A 705 25.30 14.48 75.12
C GLY A 705 26.16 14.50 73.84
N ASP A 706 26.47 15.68 73.33
CA ASP A 706 27.16 15.85 72.03
C ASP A 706 28.61 15.31 72.00
N ARG A 707 29.24 15.13 73.16
CA ARG A 707 30.64 14.61 73.26
C ARG A 707 30.73 13.10 72.98
N ALA A 708 29.74 12.36 73.20
CA ALA A 708 29.71 10.89 72.97
C ALA A 708 29.69 10.46 71.48
N LEU A 709 29.35 11.39 70.60
CA LEU A 709 29.17 11.15 69.18
C LEU A 709 30.28 11.80 68.30
N ALA A 710 31.41 12.28 68.94
CA ALA A 710 32.50 12.83 68.17
C ALA A 710 33.18 11.75 67.34
N SER A 711 32.60 11.39 66.18
CA SER A 711 33.25 10.55 65.16
C SER A 711 34.42 11.40 64.54
N ALA A 712 35.55 10.74 64.28
CA ALA A 712 36.72 11.37 63.68
C ALA A 712 36.44 11.97 62.29
N PHE A 713 35.37 11.59 61.65
CA PHE A 713 34.91 12.11 60.34
C PHE A 713 33.41 11.83 60.19
N GLU A 714 32.75 12.71 59.47
CA GLU A 714 31.33 12.63 59.12
C GLU A 714 31.24 12.40 57.59
N LEU A 715 30.40 11.44 57.14
CA LEU A 715 30.14 11.18 55.73
C LEU A 715 28.91 11.98 55.33
N GLU A 716 29.13 13.11 54.64
CA GLU A 716 28.03 13.88 54.03
C GLU A 716 27.82 13.45 52.57
N THR A 717 26.70 12.82 52.23
CA THR A 717 26.35 12.41 50.85
C THR A 717 25.71 13.60 50.11
N ARG A 718 26.32 13.99 48.98
CA ARG A 718 25.79 15.07 48.12
C ARG A 718 25.53 14.54 46.72
N PHE A 719 24.26 14.64 46.26
CA PHE A 719 23.90 14.28 44.89
C PHE A 719 24.22 15.44 43.94
N ARG A 720 24.94 15.11 42.85
CA ARG A 720 25.29 16.06 41.80
C ARG A 720 24.48 15.78 40.55
N TYR A 721 24.11 16.80 39.77
CA TYR A 721 23.35 16.74 38.51
C TYR A 721 21.85 16.49 38.63
N ASN A 722 21.33 15.85 39.64
CA ASN A 722 19.91 15.69 39.98
C ASN A 722 19.78 15.67 41.51
N PRO A 723 19.89 16.82 42.17
CA PRO A 723 19.93 16.91 43.64
C PRO A 723 18.66 16.34 44.29
N ASN A 724 17.52 16.47 43.63
CA ASN A 724 16.23 16.03 44.15
C ASN A 724 15.90 14.57 43.75
N LEU A 725 16.79 13.88 43.03
CA LEU A 725 16.62 12.51 42.54
C LEU A 725 15.32 12.31 41.73
N GLN A 726 14.82 13.31 41.05
CA GLN A 726 13.56 13.24 40.25
C GLN A 726 13.73 12.34 39.04
N SER A 727 12.86 11.37 38.91
CA SER A 727 12.84 10.43 37.76
C SER A 727 12.64 11.13 36.41
N ILE A 728 11.83 12.17 36.38
CA ILE A 728 11.51 12.90 35.13
C ILE A 728 12.76 13.49 34.48
N VAL A 729 13.72 13.97 35.29
CA VAL A 729 14.99 14.55 34.80
C VAL A 729 15.89 13.51 34.15
N ALA A 730 15.82 12.26 34.59
CA ALA A 730 16.62 11.15 34.05
C ALA A 730 15.95 10.45 32.86
N ILE A 731 14.60 10.33 32.92
CA ILE A 731 13.81 9.52 31.96
C ILE A 731 13.46 10.30 30.70
N VAL A 732 12.98 11.55 30.82
CA VAL A 732 12.52 12.34 29.67
C VAL A 732 13.59 12.51 28.58
N PRO A 733 14.86 12.89 28.90
CA PRO A 733 15.91 12.96 27.89
C PRO A 733 16.17 11.65 27.14
N ALA A 734 16.02 10.52 27.82
CA ALA A 734 16.20 9.21 27.22
C ALA A 734 14.99 8.78 26.39
N VAL A 735 13.77 9.09 26.84
CA VAL A 735 12.51 8.82 26.11
C VAL A 735 12.45 9.60 24.79
N ILE A 736 12.97 10.82 24.72
CA ILE A 736 13.14 11.55 23.46
C ILE A 736 13.96 10.71 22.48
N GLY A 737 15.03 10.04 22.93
CA GLY A 737 15.81 9.12 22.10
C GLY A 737 15.02 7.92 21.62
N VAL A 738 14.19 7.33 22.47
CA VAL A 738 13.30 6.21 22.09
C VAL A 738 12.31 6.62 21.00
N ILE A 739 11.63 7.76 21.19
CA ILE A 739 10.63 8.28 20.25
C ILE A 739 11.29 8.64 18.91
N LEU A 740 12.44 9.26 18.95
CA LEU A 740 13.18 9.68 17.75
C LEU A 740 13.77 8.48 16.98
N LEU A 741 13.96 7.33 17.61
CA LEU A 741 14.27 6.08 16.90
C LEU A 741 13.00 5.49 16.28
N PHE A 742 11.95 5.31 17.07
CA PHE A 742 10.77 4.55 16.71
C PHE A 742 9.99 5.17 15.52
N ILE A 743 9.55 6.42 15.66
CA ILE A 743 8.64 7.04 14.69
C ILE A 743 9.31 7.30 13.34
N PRO A 744 10.49 7.93 13.24
CA PRO A 744 11.15 8.15 11.96
C PRO A 744 11.56 6.86 11.26
N THR A 745 12.00 5.83 12.01
CA THR A 745 12.32 4.51 11.45
C THR A 745 11.09 3.88 10.81
N MET A 746 9.96 3.89 11.50
CA MET A 746 8.70 3.34 10.98
C MET A 746 8.24 4.06 9.71
N LEU A 747 8.24 5.39 9.71
CA LEU A 747 7.80 6.19 8.58
C LEU A 747 8.71 6.01 7.35
N ALA A 748 10.04 5.98 7.55
CA ALA A 748 11.01 5.73 6.49
C ALA A 748 10.87 4.31 5.91
N THR A 749 10.57 3.31 6.76
CA THR A 749 10.30 1.94 6.30
C THR A 749 9.06 1.90 5.40
N LEU A 750 7.96 2.51 5.85
CA LEU A 750 6.70 2.55 5.11
C LEU A 750 6.81 3.29 3.78
N ALA A 751 7.66 4.31 3.68
CA ALA A 751 7.90 5.07 2.46
C ALA A 751 8.33 4.19 1.26
N VAL A 752 9.18 3.20 1.51
CA VAL A 752 9.67 2.29 0.47
C VAL A 752 8.75 1.09 0.31
N VAL A 753 8.26 0.51 1.41
CA VAL A 753 7.41 -0.69 1.37
C VAL A 753 6.09 -0.41 0.67
N ARG A 754 5.51 0.78 0.86
CA ARG A 754 4.30 1.21 0.16
C ARG A 754 4.48 1.20 -1.36
N GLU A 755 5.62 1.69 -1.89
CA GLU A 755 5.88 1.61 -3.33
C GLU A 755 6.02 0.18 -3.84
N LYS A 756 6.57 -0.73 -3.02
CA LYS A 756 6.65 -2.15 -3.37
C LYS A 756 5.27 -2.79 -3.42
N GLU A 757 4.43 -2.52 -2.43
CA GLU A 757 3.09 -3.08 -2.31
C GLU A 757 2.14 -2.54 -3.38
N MET A 758 2.19 -1.23 -3.66
CA MET A 758 1.39 -0.59 -4.70
C MET A 758 1.90 -0.84 -6.12
N GLY A 759 3.11 -1.40 -6.28
CA GLY A 759 3.74 -1.69 -7.56
C GLY A 759 4.49 -0.51 -8.20
N SER A 760 4.39 0.71 -7.68
CA SER A 760 5.09 1.90 -8.22
C SER A 760 6.62 1.81 -8.12
N ILE A 761 7.16 0.84 -7.38
CA ILE A 761 8.60 0.54 -7.36
C ILE A 761 9.16 0.20 -8.76
N VAL A 762 8.30 -0.20 -9.71
CA VAL A 762 8.68 -0.40 -11.12
C VAL A 762 9.32 0.86 -11.71
N ASN A 763 8.89 2.05 -11.29
CA ASN A 763 9.49 3.30 -11.71
C ASN A 763 11.00 3.38 -11.39
N LEU A 764 11.45 2.80 -10.27
CA LEU A 764 12.89 2.68 -9.97
C LEU A 764 13.60 1.73 -10.95
N TYR A 765 12.91 0.69 -11.44
CA TYR A 765 13.53 -0.32 -12.32
C TYR A 765 13.75 0.21 -13.73
N VAL A 766 12.81 0.97 -14.28
CA VAL A 766 12.79 1.43 -15.66
C VAL A 766 13.36 2.84 -15.85
N THR A 767 13.51 3.65 -14.79
CA THR A 767 14.07 5.00 -14.88
C THR A 767 15.58 5.03 -14.66
N PRO A 768 16.28 6.10 -15.11
CA PRO A 768 17.74 6.24 -14.97
C PRO A 768 18.23 6.45 -13.53
N VAL A 769 17.36 6.42 -12.53
CA VAL A 769 17.67 6.69 -11.13
C VAL A 769 18.53 5.59 -10.52
N SER A 770 19.55 5.96 -9.75
CA SER A 770 20.35 5.03 -8.97
C SER A 770 19.65 4.65 -7.65
N ARG A 771 20.02 3.50 -7.06
CA ARG A 771 19.50 3.09 -5.75
C ARG A 771 19.80 4.14 -4.67
N LEU A 772 20.97 4.75 -4.75
CA LEU A 772 21.40 5.77 -3.80
C LEU A 772 20.56 7.05 -3.93
N GLU A 773 20.32 7.54 -5.16
CA GLU A 773 19.47 8.71 -5.40
C GLU A 773 18.05 8.49 -4.91
N PHE A 774 17.49 7.30 -5.13
CA PHE A 774 16.17 6.92 -4.66
C PHE A 774 16.08 6.92 -3.13
N LEU A 775 17.02 6.24 -2.45
CA LEU A 775 17.01 6.13 -0.99
C LEU A 775 17.28 7.46 -0.30
N LEU A 776 18.28 8.23 -0.78
CA LEU A 776 18.55 9.57 -0.25
C LEU A 776 17.41 10.55 -0.50
N GLY A 777 16.82 10.52 -1.70
CA GLY A 777 15.66 11.35 -2.04
C GLY A 777 14.47 11.08 -1.12
N LYS A 778 14.27 9.83 -0.71
CA LYS A 778 13.27 9.47 0.30
C LYS A 778 13.71 9.85 1.72
N GLN A 779 14.97 9.68 2.07
CA GLN A 779 15.47 9.94 3.43
C GLN A 779 15.37 11.41 3.84
N ILE A 780 15.69 12.34 2.94
CA ILE A 780 15.77 13.78 3.22
C ILE A 780 14.49 14.33 3.87
N PRO A 781 13.27 14.13 3.32
CA PRO A 781 12.05 14.64 3.93
C PRO A 781 11.77 14.07 5.33
N TYR A 782 12.08 12.78 5.53
CA TYR A 782 11.87 12.14 6.84
C TYR A 782 12.86 12.60 7.89
N VAL A 783 14.11 12.89 7.51
CA VAL A 783 15.10 13.54 8.40
C VAL A 783 14.63 14.95 8.77
N ALA A 784 14.15 15.74 7.81
CA ALA A 784 13.61 17.07 8.09
C ALA A 784 12.42 17.03 9.05
N MET A 785 11.48 16.08 8.83
CA MET A 785 10.33 15.87 9.70
C MET A 785 10.75 15.37 11.09
N ALA A 786 11.72 14.46 11.17
CA ALA A 786 12.27 13.98 12.44
C ALA A 786 12.94 15.11 13.23
N MET A 787 13.66 16.02 12.57
CA MET A 787 14.25 17.20 13.22
C MET A 787 13.21 18.17 13.72
N LEU A 788 12.15 18.41 12.96
CA LEU A 788 11.04 19.25 13.42
C LEU A 788 10.36 18.64 14.64
N ASN A 789 10.08 17.35 14.62
CA ASN A 789 9.54 16.61 15.76
C ASN A 789 10.50 16.64 16.96
N PHE A 790 11.79 16.47 16.73
CA PHE A 790 12.83 16.55 17.77
C PHE A 790 12.84 17.90 18.49
N VAL A 791 12.76 19.01 17.74
CA VAL A 791 12.66 20.35 18.32
C VAL A 791 11.36 20.50 19.13
N THR A 792 10.25 19.98 18.64
CA THR A 792 8.97 20.00 19.35
C THR A 792 9.05 19.22 20.67
N LEU A 793 9.67 18.03 20.67
CA LEU A 793 9.89 17.23 21.88
C LEU A 793 10.82 17.94 22.88
N LEU A 794 11.89 18.59 22.40
CA LEU A 794 12.77 19.38 23.24
C LEU A 794 12.03 20.53 23.94
N VAL A 795 11.27 21.32 23.17
CA VAL A 795 10.48 22.41 23.70
C VAL A 795 9.46 21.91 24.73
N PHE A 796 8.78 20.81 24.43
CA PHE A 796 7.81 20.20 25.33
C PHE A 796 8.46 19.72 26.64
N ALA A 797 9.62 19.05 26.57
CA ALA A 797 10.36 18.57 27.73
C ALA A 797 10.79 19.73 28.65
N VAL A 798 11.28 20.83 28.07
CA VAL A 798 11.78 21.97 28.85
C VAL A 798 10.62 22.85 29.38
N VAL A 799 9.63 23.18 28.53
CA VAL A 799 8.57 24.15 28.87
C VAL A 799 7.42 23.51 29.64
N VAL A 800 6.97 22.31 29.20
CA VAL A 800 5.79 21.68 29.80
C VAL A 800 6.17 20.75 30.95
N GLN A 801 7.20 19.92 30.76
CA GLN A 801 7.64 18.97 31.80
C GLN A 801 8.65 19.57 32.77
N GLY A 802 9.18 20.82 32.53
CA GLY A 802 10.08 21.49 33.43
C GLY A 802 11.46 20.87 33.57
N VAL A 803 11.87 20.00 32.61
CA VAL A 803 13.18 19.33 32.69
C VAL A 803 14.30 20.34 32.42
N PRO A 804 15.29 20.46 33.30
CA PRO A 804 16.36 21.45 33.16
C PRO A 804 17.25 21.10 31.94
N PHE A 805 17.57 22.13 31.15
CA PHE A 805 18.50 22.03 30.02
C PHE A 805 19.75 22.86 30.32
N THR A 806 20.85 22.20 30.70
CA THR A 806 22.04 22.89 31.27
C THR A 806 23.21 22.97 30.29
N GLY A 807 23.27 22.12 29.27
CA GLY A 807 24.41 21.97 28.37
C GLY A 807 24.27 22.68 27.03
N SER A 808 25.06 22.30 26.05
CA SER A 808 25.13 22.93 24.73
C SER A 808 23.99 22.55 23.83
N LEU A 809 23.13 23.50 23.43
CA LEU A 809 22.07 23.28 22.42
C LEU A 809 22.66 22.85 21.08
N ALA A 810 23.81 23.37 20.66
CA ALA A 810 24.46 23.01 19.42
C ALA A 810 24.89 21.54 19.41
N ALA A 811 25.40 21.02 20.52
CA ALA A 811 25.75 19.63 20.70
C ALA A 811 24.49 18.73 20.60
N TYR A 812 23.41 19.16 21.25
CA TYR A 812 22.16 18.42 21.24
C TYR A 812 21.51 18.36 19.84
N MET A 813 21.47 19.50 19.14
CA MET A 813 20.93 19.60 17.78
C MET A 813 21.76 18.75 16.79
N LEU A 814 23.10 18.77 16.88
CA LEU A 814 23.98 17.94 16.08
C LEU A 814 23.74 16.45 16.37
N GLY A 815 23.64 16.07 17.64
CA GLY A 815 23.33 14.71 18.05
C GLY A 815 21.99 14.23 17.51
N GLY A 816 20.94 15.03 17.64
CA GLY A 816 19.61 14.76 17.10
C GLY A 816 19.60 14.62 15.58
N PHE A 817 20.35 15.47 14.86
CA PHE A 817 20.46 15.38 13.40
C PHE A 817 21.15 14.10 12.94
N LEU A 818 22.29 13.75 13.53
CA LEU A 818 22.98 12.50 13.20
C LEU A 818 22.15 11.27 13.55
N TYR A 819 21.43 11.35 14.67
CA TYR A 819 20.54 10.28 15.11
C TYR A 819 19.32 10.12 14.21
N ALA A 820 18.71 11.22 13.74
CA ALA A 820 17.62 11.18 12.78
C ALA A 820 18.06 10.54 11.44
N ILE A 821 19.29 10.81 10.98
CA ILE A 821 19.87 10.12 9.80
C ILE A 821 20.05 8.61 10.07
N ALA A 822 20.54 8.23 11.24
CA ALA A 822 20.70 6.82 11.60
C ALA A 822 19.35 6.10 11.73
N ALA A 823 18.36 6.70 12.40
CA ALA A 823 17.02 6.14 12.58
C ALA A 823 16.30 5.94 11.24
N THR A 824 16.27 6.99 10.39
CA THR A 824 15.68 6.86 9.04
C THR A 824 16.46 5.87 8.18
N GLY A 825 17.80 5.81 8.29
CA GLY A 825 18.64 4.82 7.64
C GLY A 825 18.31 3.39 8.05
N LEU A 826 18.04 3.14 9.33
CA LEU A 826 17.59 1.85 9.85
C LEU A 826 16.23 1.45 9.22
N GLY A 827 15.29 2.40 9.11
CA GLY A 827 14.02 2.18 8.44
C GLY A 827 14.18 1.80 6.97
N LEU A 828 15.04 2.50 6.23
CA LEU A 828 15.33 2.17 4.84
C LEU A 828 16.01 0.79 4.71
N PHE A 829 16.86 0.41 5.66
CA PHE A 829 17.47 -0.91 5.70
C PHE A 829 16.43 -2.02 5.90
N ILE A 830 15.56 -1.89 6.89
CA ILE A 830 14.46 -2.84 7.14
C ILE A 830 13.55 -2.93 5.92
N SER A 831 13.23 -1.80 5.29
CA SER A 831 12.38 -1.74 4.10
C SER A 831 12.90 -2.57 2.93
N SER A 832 14.23 -2.80 2.85
CA SER A 832 14.85 -3.56 1.76
C SER A 832 14.39 -5.02 1.73
N PHE A 833 14.01 -5.58 2.86
CA PHE A 833 13.58 -6.97 3.03
C PHE A 833 12.06 -7.16 3.02
N MET A 834 11.28 -6.11 3.30
CA MET A 834 9.82 -6.19 3.45
C MET A 834 9.10 -5.87 2.14
N ASN A 835 7.95 -6.56 1.92
CA ASN A 835 7.08 -6.34 0.78
C ASN A 835 5.63 -5.98 1.19
N SER A 836 5.27 -6.15 2.46
CA SER A 836 3.96 -5.80 3.03
C SER A 836 4.11 -4.72 4.08
N GLN A 837 3.25 -3.71 4.06
CA GLN A 837 3.23 -2.62 5.04
C GLN A 837 2.97 -3.13 6.45
N ILE A 838 2.05 -4.08 6.62
CA ILE A 838 1.71 -4.66 7.92
C ILE A 838 2.95 -5.35 8.53
N ALA A 839 3.60 -6.24 7.77
CA ALA A 839 4.81 -6.92 8.23
C ALA A 839 5.95 -5.92 8.54
N ALA A 840 6.05 -4.85 7.76
CA ALA A 840 7.04 -3.80 7.96
C ALA A 840 6.80 -3.04 9.27
N ILE A 841 5.56 -2.69 9.61
CA ILE A 841 5.21 -2.05 10.87
C ILE A 841 5.63 -2.93 12.05
N PHE A 842 5.22 -4.20 12.05
CA PHE A 842 5.54 -5.12 13.15
C PHE A 842 7.05 -5.30 13.33
N LEU A 843 7.77 -5.61 12.25
CA LEU A 843 9.22 -5.82 12.34
C LEU A 843 9.94 -4.54 12.79
N THR A 844 9.56 -3.39 12.26
CA THR A 844 10.18 -2.11 12.65
C THR A 844 9.90 -1.77 14.10
N THR A 845 8.67 -2.01 14.58
CA THR A 845 8.29 -1.81 15.97
C THR A 845 9.12 -2.68 16.90
N ILE A 846 9.19 -4.00 16.63
CA ILE A 846 9.95 -4.93 17.44
C ILE A 846 11.44 -4.56 17.44
N ALA A 847 12.03 -4.33 16.26
CA ALA A 847 13.44 -4.02 16.14
C ALA A 847 13.80 -2.69 16.83
N SER A 848 13.00 -1.63 16.64
CA SER A 848 13.26 -0.33 17.24
C SER A 848 13.05 -0.35 18.77
N MET A 849 12.01 -1.05 19.27
CA MET A 849 11.80 -1.20 20.71
C MET A 849 12.93 -1.99 21.37
N LEU A 850 13.35 -3.09 20.76
CA LEU A 850 14.46 -3.88 21.28
C LEU A 850 15.75 -3.07 21.36
N LEU A 851 16.08 -2.32 20.29
CA LEU A 851 17.25 -1.46 20.27
C LEU A 851 17.13 -0.28 21.24
N ALA A 852 15.95 0.34 21.34
CA ALA A 852 15.74 1.55 22.13
C ALA A 852 15.60 1.26 23.63
N VAL A 853 15.02 0.14 24.02
CA VAL A 853 14.75 -0.17 25.44
C VAL A 853 15.80 -1.09 26.03
N SER A 854 16.06 -2.24 25.37
CA SER A 854 16.91 -3.29 25.96
C SER A 854 18.40 -3.03 25.77
N TYR A 855 18.82 -2.41 24.65
CA TYR A 855 20.24 -2.28 24.29
C TYR A 855 20.74 -0.84 24.21
N SER A 856 20.00 0.15 24.71
CA SER A 856 20.39 1.56 24.61
C SER A 856 21.00 2.16 25.86
N GLY A 857 20.98 1.45 26.97
CA GLY A 857 21.32 2.06 28.26
C GLY A 857 20.17 2.88 28.88
N LEU A 858 18.93 2.65 28.44
CA LEU A 858 17.75 3.31 29.01
C LEU A 858 17.51 2.83 30.45
N ILE A 859 17.47 1.53 30.66
CA ILE A 859 17.21 0.90 31.96
C ILE A 859 18.54 0.60 32.65
N ASP A 860 19.38 -0.24 32.08
CA ASP A 860 20.69 -0.62 32.60
C ASP A 860 21.83 -0.02 31.76
N PRO A 861 22.88 0.52 32.38
CA PRO A 861 24.03 1.03 31.63
C PRO A 861 24.64 -0.06 30.72
N VAL A 862 25.00 0.28 29.49
CA VAL A 862 25.62 -0.67 28.54
C VAL A 862 26.90 -1.28 29.09
N ALA A 863 27.63 -0.57 29.97
CA ALA A 863 28.80 -1.04 30.65
C ALA A 863 28.54 -2.21 31.64
N ALA A 864 27.29 -2.39 32.06
CA ALA A 864 26.86 -3.49 32.92
C ALA A 864 26.35 -4.71 32.13
N MET A 865 26.27 -4.62 30.81
CA MET A 865 25.82 -5.70 29.93
C MET A 865 27.01 -6.64 29.62
N GLU A 866 26.70 -7.91 29.42
CA GLU A 866 27.72 -8.93 29.08
C GLU A 866 27.45 -9.58 27.71
N GLY A 867 28.47 -10.15 27.11
CA GLY A 867 28.37 -10.97 25.90
C GLY A 867 27.85 -10.20 24.65
N ILE A 868 26.93 -10.83 23.93
CA ILE A 868 26.35 -10.27 22.67
C ILE A 868 25.57 -8.98 22.94
N GLY A 869 24.92 -8.87 24.10
CA GLY A 869 24.15 -7.66 24.48
C GLY A 869 25.02 -6.43 24.57
N ALA A 870 26.23 -6.55 25.18
CA ALA A 870 27.20 -5.47 25.25
C ALA A 870 27.69 -5.04 23.85
N ALA A 871 27.97 -5.99 22.95
CA ALA A 871 28.39 -5.70 21.59
C ALA A 871 27.31 -4.95 20.80
N ILE A 872 26.05 -5.37 20.90
CA ILE A 872 24.91 -4.68 20.28
C ILE A 872 24.77 -3.28 20.87
N GLY A 873 24.82 -3.14 22.20
CA GLY A 873 24.72 -1.86 22.88
C GLY A 873 25.78 -0.84 22.46
N HIS A 874 27.02 -1.27 22.25
CA HIS A 874 28.08 -0.38 21.79
C HIS A 874 27.94 0.11 20.34
N VAL A 875 27.33 -0.69 19.46
CA VAL A 875 27.09 -0.33 18.05
C VAL A 875 25.77 0.43 17.88
N ASN A 876 24.85 0.30 18.84
CA ASN A 876 23.50 0.86 18.75
C ASN A 876 23.51 2.40 18.75
N PRO A 877 22.97 3.06 17.71
CA PRO A 877 22.89 4.52 17.65
C PRO A 877 22.13 5.15 18.85
N ALA A 878 21.12 4.42 19.38
CA ALA A 878 20.32 4.89 20.50
C ALA A 878 21.16 5.09 21.78
N THR A 879 22.12 4.23 22.03
CA THR A 879 23.04 4.32 23.17
C THR A 879 23.80 5.65 23.18
N HIS A 880 24.37 5.98 22.04
CA HIS A 880 25.16 7.19 21.88
C HIS A 880 24.30 8.46 21.98
N PHE A 881 23.08 8.41 21.38
CA PHE A 881 22.19 9.56 21.49
C PHE A 881 21.63 9.75 22.91
N ILE A 882 21.26 8.68 23.63
CA ILE A 882 20.82 8.77 25.02
C ILE A 882 21.93 9.32 25.92
N THR A 883 23.17 8.91 25.67
CA THR A 883 24.34 9.46 26.39
C THR A 883 24.50 10.95 26.12
N ILE A 884 24.35 11.40 24.85
CA ILE A 884 24.37 12.82 24.49
C ILE A 884 23.22 13.56 25.19
N SER A 885 22.01 12.99 25.11
CA SER A 885 20.80 13.61 25.67
C SER A 885 20.90 13.81 27.18
N ARG A 886 21.20 12.74 27.92
CA ARG A 886 21.41 12.84 29.38
C ARG A 886 22.58 13.76 29.75
N GLY A 887 23.68 13.74 28.97
CA GLY A 887 24.85 14.59 29.18
C GLY A 887 24.54 16.07 29.02
N VAL A 888 23.78 16.43 28.00
CA VAL A 888 23.40 17.81 27.72
C VAL A 888 22.32 18.30 28.69
N PHE A 889 21.28 17.51 28.99
CA PHE A 889 20.22 17.91 29.90
C PHE A 889 20.73 18.12 31.35
N ALA A 890 21.40 17.10 31.91
CA ALA A 890 21.70 17.07 33.34
C ALA A 890 23.15 17.45 33.69
N LYS A 891 24.15 17.16 32.81
CA LYS A 891 25.58 17.28 33.17
C LYS A 891 26.28 18.49 32.55
N ALA A 892 25.57 19.36 31.85
CA ALA A 892 26.12 20.57 31.20
C ALA A 892 27.25 20.25 30.19
N LEU A 893 27.25 19.07 29.52
CA LEU A 893 28.29 18.69 28.61
C LEU A 893 28.21 19.44 27.28
N GLY A 894 29.38 19.69 26.69
CA GLY A 894 29.56 20.37 25.42
C GLY A 894 29.98 19.42 24.28
N LEU A 895 30.23 19.99 23.11
CA LEU A 895 30.66 19.23 21.91
C LEU A 895 31.97 18.45 22.15
N ARG A 896 32.93 19.03 22.88
CA ARG A 896 34.24 18.38 23.10
C ARG A 896 34.14 17.18 24.00
N ASP A 897 33.26 17.21 24.98
CA ASP A 897 33.09 16.17 25.97
C ASP A 897 32.41 14.91 25.38
N LEU A 898 31.63 15.13 24.33
CA LEU A 898 30.77 14.11 23.71
C LEU A 898 31.32 13.54 22.38
N VAL A 899 32.56 13.88 21.99
CA VAL A 899 33.16 13.46 20.70
C VAL A 899 33.07 11.95 20.49
N TRP A 900 33.35 11.15 21.51
CA TRP A 900 33.30 9.69 21.43
C TRP A 900 31.90 9.12 21.21
N SER A 901 30.85 9.86 21.54
CA SER A 901 29.47 9.49 21.23
C SER A 901 29.03 9.96 19.83
N PHE A 902 29.60 11.07 19.32
CA PHE A 902 29.31 11.55 17.97
C PHE A 902 29.92 10.69 16.87
N LEU A 903 31.08 10.09 17.06
CA LEU A 903 31.79 9.31 16.05
C LEU A 903 30.97 8.07 15.59
N PRO A 904 30.53 7.16 16.48
CA PRO A 904 29.71 6.02 16.08
C PRO A 904 28.35 6.45 15.48
N LEU A 905 27.78 7.53 16.04
CA LEU A 905 26.49 8.05 15.57
C LEU A 905 26.60 8.62 14.15
N ALA A 906 27.69 9.33 13.83
CA ALA A 906 27.97 9.84 12.49
C ALA A 906 28.26 8.70 11.49
N ALA A 907 28.85 7.58 11.93
CA ALA A 907 29.12 6.44 11.09
C ALA A 907 27.87 5.60 10.82
N ALA A 908 26.93 5.50 11.77
CA ALA A 908 25.75 4.65 11.69
C ALA A 908 24.86 4.97 10.47
N GLY A 909 24.60 6.26 10.20
CA GLY A 909 23.78 6.68 9.07
C GLY A 909 24.31 6.23 7.71
N PRO A 910 25.56 6.58 7.34
CA PRO A 910 26.18 6.12 6.10
C PRO A 910 26.30 4.59 5.98
N VAL A 911 26.62 3.88 7.07
CA VAL A 911 26.68 2.42 7.06
C VAL A 911 25.32 1.79 6.77
N LEU A 912 24.27 2.23 7.46
CA LEU A 912 22.90 1.73 7.25
C LEU A 912 22.40 2.06 5.84
N LEU A 913 22.69 3.25 5.32
CA LEU A 913 22.36 3.63 3.96
C LEU A 913 23.12 2.77 2.94
N MET A 914 24.40 2.51 3.14
CA MET A 914 25.19 1.65 2.26
C MET A 914 24.65 0.22 2.25
N LEU A 915 24.30 -0.34 3.40
CA LEU A 915 23.63 -1.64 3.51
C LEU A 915 22.28 -1.63 2.76
N SER A 916 21.49 -0.56 2.92
CA SER A 916 20.21 -0.41 2.19
C SER A 916 20.42 -0.41 0.68
N VAL A 917 21.42 0.29 0.16
CA VAL A 917 21.78 0.31 -1.29
C VAL A 917 22.22 -1.07 -1.77
N MET A 918 22.93 -1.84 -0.95
CA MET A 918 23.37 -3.21 -1.31
C MET A 918 22.19 -4.17 -1.42
N PHE A 919 21.26 -4.13 -0.47
CA PHE A 919 20.16 -5.08 -0.38
C PHE A 919 18.93 -4.66 -1.22
N LEU A 920 18.74 -3.37 -1.51
CA LEU A 920 17.65 -2.92 -2.37
C LEU A 920 17.91 -3.38 -3.81
N ARG A 921 16.99 -4.13 -4.37
CA ARG A 921 17.11 -4.63 -5.74
C ARG A 921 16.66 -3.58 -6.75
N LYS A 922 17.31 -3.54 -7.90
CA LYS A 922 16.93 -2.70 -9.04
C LYS A 922 16.25 -3.50 -10.17
N GLN A 923 15.83 -4.72 -9.91
CA GLN A 923 15.05 -5.57 -10.80
C GLN A 923 14.16 -6.48 -9.94
N ALA A 924 12.98 -6.81 -10.45
CA ALA A 924 12.16 -7.87 -9.89
C ALA A 924 12.85 -9.24 -10.07
N LYS A 925 12.60 -10.17 -9.13
CA LYS A 925 13.05 -11.57 -9.24
C LYS A 925 12.25 -12.31 -10.29
#